data_bdbddd48d850b170d8e50a2cc1c8b25b
#
_entry.id   bdbddd48d850b170d8e50a2cc1c8b25b
#
_cell.length_a   1.000
_cell.length_b   1.000
_cell.length_c   1.000
_cell.angle_alpha   90.00
_cell.angle_beta   90.00
_cell.angle_gamma   90.00
#
_symmetry.space_group_name_H-M   'P 1'
#
loop_
_entity.id
_entity.type
_entity.pdbx_description
1 polymer ?
#
loop_
_entity_poly.entity_id
_entity_poly.type
_entity_poly.pdbx_seq_one_letter_code
_entity_poly.pdbx_strand_id
1 'polypeptide(L)'
;MRLKQFFYFIPIALLLTIFFPRQISAQMVRAIPAQPEITDTLLFIFDSNQGNQALKDYNGAVYFHAGLITDRSKDGSDWKFVVGEWGQPDERVKMIPMGAGLYRASLPLQSFFGVDEDILVKQLALVFRNADGSLVGKTADESDFFINFKGYQPEEKILVTKQGVKGKYLGQRVEGSTLFVSTDLGEYTFRAFADSILEVGFHPGGFQGFDSSHAVILKPGKVDVLLTETPNALMFDLPGMQVFIQKKNLDISYLSNGRTLLKEEKGFFSSSQEVGFRFEAQQGERFYGSGGRAHGMDLRGKKLGLYNRAHYGYELGATDLNYMIPLMVSNQDYLILFDNPQKAQLDVDSNRDGIVEFSAMGGPQRFYLVHSHSYAGLMKQYGQLTGKQELPPRWVFGNLQSRMAYRTQAETDSIVNLMIDQDFPLDAIILDFYWFGDSILGHLGRLDWYKPSWPEPEKMIADFASKGVKTITISEPYIIDSLANFEVAKDLDILAKDTLGNVYIDKQFYFGNGSLIDIFKPEAADWLWSKYKTQFEQGVAGLWGDLGEPESHPSDLKHVVGMADEVHNIYGHYWAKSIYERFRRDYPKRRLFFLARSGFAGSQRYSMFPWTGDVSRSWGGLQAQLPAMLNMSMSGVPYMHSDAGGFALGEKDDELYTRWLQYAVFTPILRPHGSGVPSEPVYFNDTTKRIVRDFMKLRYRLLPYIYTAAWKTATVGIPIAKPVFFYYPDDERFENHYNSYFFGSDLLVAPVTSPGINRMQVELPAGLWYHFWSGEQLYGGKAVGVNVALESIPVFARAGSIIPMTKSVNTTDHYNSRMLFLKTYLHDRAGKLKGEVFEDDGQTYGTYQSGDYELLTFEGKQDAEGGMELLFTRSGNGFAGMPEIRVVDMEIFGKARALKKVRINDMELQPLNADAVQNGDLGFWTDSKGRNHVRLMWAGEDIKLTAE
;
A
#
# COMPACT_ATOMS: atom_id res chain seq x y z
N MET A 1 -37.00 -62.01 69.54
CA MET A 1 -37.30 -62.90 68.40
C MET A 1 -37.44 -62.04 67.13
N ARG A 2 -36.55 -62.27 66.21
CA ARG A 2 -36.51 -61.74 64.82
C ARG A 2 -36.50 -60.21 64.64
N LEU A 3 -35.30 -59.56 64.42
CA LEU A 3 -34.51 -59.36 63.23
C LEU A 3 -35.33 -59.08 61.94
N LYS A 4 -35.16 -57.91 61.47
CA LYS A 4 -34.94 -57.70 60.00
C LYS A 4 -34.34 -56.31 59.74
N GLN A 5 -33.17 -56.37 59.03
CA GLN A 5 -32.42 -55.38 58.39
C GLN A 5 -33.25 -54.35 57.69
N PHE A 6 -32.91 -53.08 57.87
CA PHE A 6 -33.10 -52.01 56.87
C PHE A 6 -31.76 -51.43 56.55
N PHE A 7 -31.39 -51.64 55.30
CA PHE A 7 -30.14 -51.13 54.68
C PHE A 7 -30.15 -49.65 54.62
N TYR A 8 -29.02 -49.11 54.98
CA TYR A 8 -28.63 -47.71 54.74
C TYR A 8 -28.60 -47.39 53.27
N PHE A 9 -29.50 -46.54 52.82
CA PHE A 9 -29.44 -45.77 51.61
C PHE A 9 -29.70 -44.28 51.94
N ILE A 10 -28.73 -43.54 52.27
CA ILE A 10 -28.53 -42.06 52.30
C ILE A 10 -27.24 -41.89 53.15
N PRO A 11 -26.22 -41.25 52.82
CA PRO A 11 -26.12 -40.04 51.99
C PRO A 11 -24.98 -40.00 50.96
N ILE A 12 -25.27 -40.17 49.74
CA ILE A 12 -24.33 -39.74 48.65
C ILE A 12 -24.82 -38.40 48.02
N ALA A 13 -26.01 -37.91 48.42
CA ALA A 13 -26.58 -36.68 47.87
C ALA A 13 -26.19 -35.38 48.62
N LEU A 14 -25.35 -35.44 49.68
CA LEU A 14 -25.07 -34.29 50.57
C LEU A 14 -23.57 -33.88 50.55
N LEU A 15 -22.74 -34.46 49.65
CA LEU A 15 -21.32 -34.09 49.48
C LEU A 15 -21.04 -33.44 48.11
N LEU A 16 -22.12 -33.04 47.38
CA LEU A 16 -21.99 -32.43 46.03
C LEU A 16 -22.39 -30.94 45.98
N THR A 17 -22.52 -30.26 47.14
CA THR A 17 -22.96 -28.85 47.20
C THR A 17 -21.92 -27.88 47.79
N ILE A 18 -20.63 -28.25 47.80
CA ILE A 18 -19.55 -27.30 48.09
C ILE A 18 -18.48 -27.43 47.02
N PHE A 19 -18.90 -27.27 45.75
CA PHE A 19 -18.03 -26.84 44.68
C PHE A 19 -18.68 -25.61 44.03
N PHE A 20 -18.03 -24.48 44.19
CA PHE A 20 -18.30 -23.26 43.40
C PHE A 20 -18.51 -23.64 41.94
N PRO A 21 -19.52 -23.09 41.26
CA PRO A 21 -19.60 -23.27 39.83
C PRO A 21 -18.44 -22.48 39.20
N ARG A 22 -17.32 -23.15 38.92
CA ARG A 22 -16.50 -22.70 37.78
C ARG A 22 -17.43 -22.74 36.58
N GLN A 23 -17.68 -21.62 35.98
CA GLN A 23 -18.27 -21.57 34.66
C GLN A 23 -17.44 -22.50 33.76
N ILE A 24 -17.98 -23.64 33.41
CA ILE A 24 -17.46 -24.48 32.35
C ILE A 24 -17.78 -23.71 31.10
N SER A 25 -16.83 -22.90 30.63
CA SER A 25 -16.89 -22.38 29.28
C SER A 25 -16.98 -23.58 28.36
N ALA A 26 -18.02 -23.66 27.56
CA ALA A 26 -18.20 -24.72 26.60
C ALA A 26 -17.02 -24.63 25.61
N GLN A 27 -16.11 -25.59 25.64
CA GLN A 27 -14.90 -25.62 24.82
C GLN A 27 -15.31 -26.04 23.42
N MET A 28 -15.12 -25.15 22.43
CA MET A 28 -15.52 -25.36 21.04
C MET A 28 -14.79 -26.55 20.38
N VAL A 29 -13.55 -26.79 20.71
CA VAL A 29 -12.77 -27.97 20.32
C VAL A 29 -12.31 -28.74 21.55
N ARG A 30 -12.67 -30.03 21.62
CA ARG A 30 -12.26 -30.94 22.70
C ARG A 30 -11.30 -31.96 22.15
N ALA A 31 -10.12 -32.06 22.73
CA ALA A 31 -9.05 -32.97 22.34
C ALA A 31 -8.87 -34.10 23.39
N ILE A 32 -8.65 -35.32 22.93
CA ILE A 32 -8.37 -36.50 23.74
C ILE A 32 -7.19 -37.27 23.13
N PRO A 33 -6.00 -37.31 23.75
CA PRO A 33 -5.66 -36.63 25.01
C PRO A 33 -5.66 -35.10 24.85
N ALA A 34 -5.90 -34.38 25.96
CA ALA A 34 -5.96 -32.90 25.95
C ALA A 34 -4.61 -32.27 25.65
N GLN A 35 -3.52 -32.94 25.96
CA GLN A 35 -2.14 -32.59 25.58
C GLN A 35 -1.49 -33.85 25.00
N PRO A 36 -1.55 -34.02 23.64
CA PRO A 36 -1.00 -35.18 22.99
C PRO A 36 0.55 -35.16 22.95
N GLU A 37 1.16 -36.32 22.79
CA GLU A 37 2.49 -36.51 22.26
C GLU A 37 2.41 -36.79 20.75
N ILE A 38 3.49 -36.58 19.99
CA ILE A 38 3.46 -36.80 18.53
C ILE A 38 3.16 -38.25 18.15
N THR A 39 3.48 -39.18 19.00
CA THR A 39 3.20 -40.61 18.83
C THR A 39 1.76 -41.02 19.16
N ASP A 40 0.95 -40.12 19.71
CA ASP A 40 -0.43 -40.39 20.07
C ASP A 40 -1.37 -40.43 18.86
N THR A 41 -2.50 -41.11 19.08
CA THR A 41 -3.69 -40.91 18.24
C THR A 41 -4.61 -39.93 18.90
N LEU A 42 -4.76 -38.77 18.30
CA LEU A 42 -5.57 -37.67 18.82
C LEU A 42 -7.02 -37.79 18.31
N LEU A 43 -7.97 -37.90 19.21
CA LEU A 43 -9.38 -37.65 18.92
C LEU A 43 -9.74 -36.21 19.25
N PHE A 44 -10.34 -35.48 18.34
CA PHE A 44 -10.91 -34.17 18.65
C PHE A 44 -12.36 -34.05 18.17
N ILE A 45 -13.13 -33.24 18.90
CA ILE A 45 -14.54 -32.96 18.64
C ILE A 45 -14.71 -31.45 18.49
N PHE A 46 -15.30 -31.05 17.36
CA PHE A 46 -15.65 -29.68 17.04
C PHE A 46 -17.14 -29.44 17.24
N ASP A 47 -17.50 -28.33 17.88
CA ASP A 47 -18.88 -27.87 18.05
C ASP A 47 -19.13 -26.61 17.17
N SER A 48 -19.85 -26.77 16.07
CA SER A 48 -20.15 -25.69 15.13
C SER A 48 -21.12 -24.62 15.68
N ASN A 49 -21.73 -24.88 16.83
CA ASN A 49 -22.61 -23.91 17.51
C ASN A 49 -21.85 -22.90 18.35
N GLN A 50 -20.52 -23.05 18.48
CA GLN A 50 -19.62 -22.21 19.26
C GLN A 50 -18.73 -21.39 18.32
N GLY A 51 -17.92 -20.50 18.88
CA GLY A 51 -16.97 -19.67 18.15
C GLY A 51 -17.63 -18.64 17.22
N ASN A 52 -17.12 -18.45 16.02
CA ASN A 52 -17.69 -17.55 15.02
C ASN A 52 -18.98 -18.07 14.38
N GLN A 53 -19.38 -19.30 14.68
CA GLN A 53 -20.61 -19.96 14.22
C GLN A 53 -20.78 -20.02 12.67
N ALA A 54 -19.69 -19.87 11.90
CA ALA A 54 -19.76 -19.86 10.44
C ALA A 54 -20.28 -21.18 9.83
N LEU A 55 -20.15 -22.30 10.57
CA LEU A 55 -20.64 -23.63 10.17
C LEU A 55 -21.91 -24.06 10.94
N LYS A 56 -22.53 -23.15 11.69
CA LYS A 56 -23.81 -23.41 12.37
C LYS A 56 -24.89 -23.67 11.32
N ASP A 57 -25.70 -24.68 11.54
CA ASP A 57 -26.79 -25.09 10.64
C ASP A 57 -26.33 -25.49 9.22
N TYR A 58 -25.00 -25.63 8.98
CA TYR A 58 -24.49 -26.14 7.72
C TYR A 58 -24.75 -27.66 7.60
N ASN A 59 -25.42 -28.07 6.53
CA ASN A 59 -25.82 -29.47 6.31
C ASN A 59 -24.90 -30.28 5.39
N GLY A 60 -23.82 -29.69 4.90
CA GLY A 60 -22.84 -30.34 4.03
C GLY A 60 -21.71 -31.03 4.80
N ALA A 61 -20.76 -31.60 4.07
CA ALA A 61 -19.58 -32.20 4.66
C ALA A 61 -18.65 -31.14 5.25
N VAL A 62 -18.19 -31.34 6.49
CA VAL A 62 -17.23 -30.49 7.19
C VAL A 62 -15.86 -31.13 7.15
N TYR A 63 -14.85 -30.35 6.90
CA TYR A 63 -13.45 -30.72 6.82
C TYR A 63 -12.65 -29.91 7.85
N PHE A 64 -11.62 -30.49 8.43
CA PHE A 64 -10.64 -29.70 9.15
C PHE A 64 -9.46 -29.38 8.23
N HIS A 65 -8.80 -28.25 8.45
CA HIS A 65 -7.51 -27.94 7.87
C HIS A 65 -6.54 -27.78 9.01
N ALA A 66 -5.41 -28.48 8.97
CA ALA A 66 -4.52 -28.62 10.12
C ALA A 66 -3.06 -28.58 9.72
N GLY A 67 -2.25 -28.00 10.57
CA GLY A 67 -0.79 -28.00 10.51
C GLY A 67 -0.18 -27.99 11.90
N LEU A 68 1.12 -28.17 11.98
CA LEU A 68 1.87 -28.20 13.21
C LEU A 68 2.64 -26.91 13.43
N ILE A 69 2.59 -26.39 14.65
CA ILE A 69 3.53 -25.38 15.15
C ILE A 69 4.68 -26.12 15.81
N THR A 70 5.88 -25.93 15.31
CA THR A 70 7.10 -26.61 15.72
C THR A 70 8.12 -25.65 16.30
N ASP A 71 9.27 -26.10 16.67
CA ASP A 71 10.44 -25.26 16.99
C ASP A 71 10.94 -24.45 15.79
N ARG A 72 10.52 -24.85 14.56
CA ARG A 72 10.86 -24.19 13.27
C ARG A 72 9.77 -23.21 12.80
N SER A 73 8.67 -23.08 13.54
CA SER A 73 7.60 -22.13 13.23
C SER A 73 7.92 -20.75 13.77
N LYS A 74 7.72 -19.73 12.96
CA LYS A 74 7.97 -18.32 13.32
C LYS A 74 6.98 -17.82 14.37
N ASP A 75 5.71 -18.17 14.21
CA ASP A 75 4.62 -17.82 15.11
C ASP A 75 3.45 -18.80 14.97
N GLY A 76 2.33 -18.54 15.63
CA GLY A 76 1.14 -19.40 15.58
C GLY A 76 0.44 -19.47 14.21
N SER A 77 0.81 -18.64 13.25
CA SER A 77 0.28 -18.68 11.87
C SER A 77 1.21 -19.41 10.89
N ASP A 78 2.44 -19.70 11.30
CA ASP A 78 3.43 -20.39 10.47
C ASP A 78 3.29 -21.91 10.64
N TRP A 79 2.23 -22.47 10.03
CA TRP A 79 1.91 -23.89 10.12
C TRP A 79 2.87 -24.71 9.26
N LYS A 80 3.46 -25.72 9.84
CA LYS A 80 4.30 -26.70 9.17
C LYS A 80 3.53 -28.01 8.98
N PHE A 81 3.97 -28.83 8.05
CA PHE A 81 3.37 -30.15 7.78
C PHE A 81 1.84 -30.10 7.55
N VAL A 82 1.36 -29.09 6.82
CA VAL A 82 -0.06 -28.91 6.54
C VAL A 82 -0.56 -30.06 5.67
N VAL A 83 -1.69 -30.67 6.07
CA VAL A 83 -2.33 -31.77 5.34
C VAL A 83 -3.63 -31.29 4.70
N GLY A 84 -3.77 -31.59 3.40
CA GLY A 84 -4.90 -31.21 2.53
C GLY A 84 -4.70 -29.84 1.88
N GLU A 85 -5.32 -29.69 0.71
CA GLU A 85 -5.33 -28.41 -0.02
C GLU A 85 -6.54 -27.57 0.39
N TRP A 86 -6.32 -26.24 0.53
CA TRP A 86 -7.41 -25.33 0.86
C TRP A 86 -8.47 -25.32 -0.23
N GLY A 87 -9.75 -25.36 0.18
CA GLY A 87 -10.87 -25.31 -0.76
C GLY A 87 -11.09 -26.59 -1.58
N GLN A 88 -10.34 -27.67 -1.33
CA GLN A 88 -10.53 -28.97 -1.97
C GLN A 88 -11.06 -30.01 -0.98
N PRO A 89 -12.07 -30.81 -1.36
CA PRO A 89 -12.52 -31.92 -0.53
C PRO A 89 -11.45 -33.02 -0.49
N ASP A 90 -11.01 -33.39 0.73
CA ASP A 90 -10.04 -34.46 0.96
C ASP A 90 -10.57 -35.38 2.05
N GLU A 91 -10.75 -36.67 1.75
CA GLU A 91 -11.28 -37.67 2.68
C GLU A 91 -10.40 -37.87 3.92
N ARG A 92 -9.09 -37.52 3.86
CA ARG A 92 -8.17 -37.62 5.00
C ARG A 92 -8.50 -36.60 6.11
N VAL A 93 -9.09 -35.45 5.72
CA VAL A 93 -9.42 -34.33 6.65
C VAL A 93 -10.92 -34.13 6.79
N LYS A 94 -11.73 -35.08 6.33
CA LYS A 94 -13.18 -35.05 6.45
C LYS A 94 -13.64 -35.45 7.84
N MET A 95 -14.50 -34.67 8.42
CA MET A 95 -15.02 -34.95 9.76
C MET A 95 -16.26 -35.83 9.74
N ILE A 96 -16.41 -36.63 10.77
CA ILE A 96 -17.57 -37.50 10.99
C ILE A 96 -18.63 -36.73 11.79
N PRO A 97 -19.83 -36.49 11.25
CA PRO A 97 -20.90 -35.84 11.98
C PRO A 97 -21.41 -36.71 13.12
N MET A 98 -21.66 -36.10 14.28
CA MET A 98 -22.21 -36.75 15.48
C MET A 98 -23.63 -36.29 15.80
N GLY A 99 -24.17 -35.36 15.03
CA GLY A 99 -25.47 -34.71 15.29
C GLY A 99 -25.38 -33.47 16.16
N ALA A 100 -26.40 -32.63 16.18
CA ALA A 100 -26.49 -31.40 16.96
C ALA A 100 -25.33 -30.40 16.71
N GLY A 101 -24.78 -30.37 15.50
CA GLY A 101 -23.66 -29.47 15.16
C GLY A 101 -22.29 -29.97 15.68
N LEU A 102 -22.21 -31.21 16.15
CA LEU A 102 -20.95 -31.81 16.58
C LEU A 102 -20.32 -32.66 15.49
N TYR A 103 -18.99 -32.56 15.34
CA TYR A 103 -18.18 -33.29 14.37
C TYR A 103 -16.92 -33.84 15.05
N ARG A 104 -16.47 -35.04 14.65
CA ARG A 104 -15.25 -35.63 15.19
C ARG A 104 -14.27 -36.06 14.11
N ALA A 105 -12.98 -36.09 14.48
CA ALA A 105 -11.92 -36.73 13.72
C ALA A 105 -10.94 -37.44 14.67
N SER A 106 -10.23 -38.44 14.17
CA SER A 106 -9.21 -39.17 14.91
C SER A 106 -7.96 -39.31 14.03
N LEU A 107 -6.82 -38.83 14.52
CA LEU A 107 -5.56 -38.73 13.79
C LEU A 107 -4.44 -39.48 14.51
N PRO A 108 -3.78 -40.46 13.90
CA PRO A 108 -2.47 -40.93 14.36
C PRO A 108 -1.43 -39.87 14.00
N LEU A 109 -1.09 -38.98 14.90
CA LEU A 109 -0.43 -37.69 14.62
C LEU A 109 0.86 -37.83 13.82
N GLN A 110 1.80 -38.68 14.27
CA GLN A 110 3.10 -38.82 13.59
C GLN A 110 2.98 -39.25 12.13
N SER A 111 2.19 -40.29 11.87
CA SER A 111 2.01 -40.80 10.49
C SER A 111 1.12 -39.90 9.64
N PHE A 112 0.18 -39.18 10.27
CA PHE A 112 -0.73 -38.27 9.56
C PHE A 112 0.00 -37.06 9.01
N PHE A 113 0.88 -36.45 9.82
CA PHE A 113 1.66 -35.27 9.45
C PHE A 113 3.02 -35.63 8.80
N GLY A 114 3.47 -36.88 8.88
CA GLY A 114 4.76 -37.29 8.32
C GLY A 114 5.96 -36.65 9.01
N VAL A 115 5.87 -36.44 10.33
CA VAL A 115 6.89 -35.73 11.11
C VAL A 115 7.96 -36.69 11.60
N ASP A 116 9.22 -36.32 11.43
CA ASP A 116 10.39 -37.03 11.95
C ASP A 116 10.53 -36.85 13.46
N GLU A 117 11.15 -37.84 14.16
CA GLU A 117 11.27 -37.86 15.62
C GLU A 117 12.14 -36.72 16.20
N ASP A 118 12.95 -36.06 15.37
CA ASP A 118 13.85 -34.98 15.77
C ASP A 118 13.19 -33.60 15.78
N ILE A 119 11.92 -33.49 15.34
CA ILE A 119 11.19 -32.22 15.30
C ILE A 119 10.39 -32.03 16.59
N LEU A 120 10.67 -30.95 17.31
CA LEU A 120 9.90 -30.59 18.48
C LEU A 120 8.57 -29.94 18.09
N VAL A 121 7.48 -30.71 18.24
CA VAL A 121 6.13 -30.20 17.98
C VAL A 121 5.59 -29.50 19.23
N LYS A 122 5.15 -28.26 19.07
CA LYS A 122 4.61 -27.40 20.14
C LYS A 122 3.09 -27.45 20.21
N GLN A 123 2.42 -27.26 19.05
CA GLN A 123 0.96 -27.19 18.97
C GLN A 123 0.46 -27.82 17.66
N LEU A 124 -0.78 -28.30 17.68
CA LEU A 124 -1.58 -28.56 16.49
C LEU A 124 -2.48 -27.35 16.24
N ALA A 125 -2.33 -26.70 15.09
CA ALA A 125 -3.17 -25.62 14.64
C ALA A 125 -4.30 -26.15 13.76
N LEU A 126 -5.52 -25.64 13.93
CA LEU A 126 -6.75 -26.16 13.30
C LEU A 126 -7.70 -25.03 12.93
N VAL A 127 -8.33 -25.17 11.76
CA VAL A 127 -9.59 -24.50 11.41
C VAL A 127 -10.56 -25.53 10.81
N PHE A 128 -11.85 -25.22 10.82
CA PHE A 128 -12.88 -26.10 10.25
C PHE A 128 -13.54 -25.42 9.06
N ARG A 129 -13.85 -26.15 8.00
CA ARG A 129 -14.37 -25.55 6.79
C ARG A 129 -15.38 -26.43 6.06
N ASN A 130 -16.20 -25.84 5.19
CA ASN A 130 -16.96 -26.56 4.18
C ASN A 130 -16.03 -27.05 3.05
N ALA A 131 -16.59 -27.69 2.05
CA ALA A 131 -15.81 -28.35 1.00
C ALA A 131 -14.95 -27.38 0.17
N ASP A 132 -15.49 -26.21 -0.15
CA ASP A 132 -14.82 -25.17 -0.97
C ASP A 132 -14.08 -24.10 -0.15
N GLY A 133 -14.11 -24.18 1.20
CA GLY A 133 -13.45 -23.23 2.09
C GLY A 133 -14.13 -21.86 2.21
N SER A 134 -15.33 -21.68 1.68
CA SER A 134 -16.09 -20.43 1.75
C SER A 134 -16.68 -20.16 3.15
N LEU A 135 -16.89 -21.21 3.95
CA LEU A 135 -17.32 -21.13 5.35
C LEU A 135 -16.23 -21.71 6.24
N VAL A 136 -15.71 -20.90 7.15
CA VAL A 136 -14.60 -21.27 8.04
C VAL A 136 -14.98 -21.08 9.50
N GLY A 137 -15.02 -22.17 10.23
CA GLY A 137 -15.23 -22.22 11.67
C GLY A 137 -13.95 -21.91 12.42
N LYS A 138 -13.94 -20.79 13.15
CA LYS A 138 -12.86 -20.24 13.97
C LYS A 138 -13.34 -19.91 15.38
N THR A 139 -12.45 -19.48 16.24
CA THR A 139 -12.81 -18.94 17.55
C THR A 139 -13.74 -17.72 17.44
N ALA A 140 -14.29 -17.24 18.53
CA ALA A 140 -15.19 -16.09 18.52
C ALA A 140 -14.48 -14.76 18.15
N ASP A 141 -13.16 -14.71 18.33
CA ASP A 141 -12.28 -13.60 17.96
C ASP A 141 -11.60 -13.83 16.59
N GLU A 142 -12.12 -14.76 15.77
CA GLU A 142 -11.63 -15.11 14.43
C GLU A 142 -10.21 -15.71 14.41
N SER A 143 -9.69 -16.15 15.56
CA SER A 143 -8.40 -16.85 15.64
C SER A 143 -8.54 -18.33 15.29
N ASP A 144 -7.42 -18.96 14.95
CA ASP A 144 -7.33 -20.41 14.73
C ASP A 144 -7.37 -21.17 16.07
N PHE A 145 -7.68 -22.47 16.03
CA PHE A 145 -7.65 -23.31 17.23
C PHE A 145 -6.26 -23.92 17.41
N PHE A 146 -5.81 -23.99 18.69
CA PHE A 146 -4.55 -24.61 19.03
C PHE A 146 -4.74 -25.68 20.09
N ILE A 147 -4.16 -26.87 19.86
CA ILE A 147 -4.06 -27.97 20.85
C ILE A 147 -2.59 -28.11 21.24
N ASN A 148 -2.27 -27.84 22.51
CA ASN A 148 -0.90 -27.88 22.98
C ASN A 148 -0.40 -29.33 23.14
N PHE A 149 0.82 -29.61 22.71
CA PHE A 149 1.49 -30.87 22.94
C PHE A 149 2.02 -30.95 24.37
N LYS A 150 2.19 -32.15 24.85
CA LYS A 150 2.67 -32.41 26.20
C LYS A 150 4.07 -31.80 26.41
N GLY A 151 4.22 -31.09 27.51
CA GLY A 151 5.47 -30.39 27.84
C GLY A 151 5.60 -29.01 27.20
N TYR A 152 4.76 -28.65 26.20
CA TYR A 152 4.67 -27.29 25.71
C TYR A 152 3.60 -26.53 26.52
N GLN A 153 4.04 -25.50 27.19
CA GLN A 153 3.15 -24.46 27.69
C GLN A 153 3.35 -23.27 26.75
N PRO A 154 2.26 -22.80 26.06
CA PRO A 154 2.33 -21.50 25.45
C PRO A 154 2.87 -20.57 26.53
N GLU A 155 3.82 -19.72 26.18
CA GLU A 155 4.16 -18.62 27.07
C GLU A 155 2.84 -17.99 27.48
N GLU A 156 2.42 -18.20 28.75
CA GLU A 156 1.35 -17.37 29.27
C GLU A 156 1.79 -15.97 28.95
N LYS A 157 0.94 -15.23 28.21
CA LYS A 157 1.09 -13.78 28.15
C LYS A 157 1.05 -13.36 29.60
N ILE A 158 2.20 -13.34 30.23
CA ILE A 158 2.38 -12.69 31.51
C ILE A 158 1.81 -11.33 31.22
N LEU A 159 0.75 -10.96 31.91
CA LEU A 159 0.30 -9.58 31.97
C LEU A 159 1.47 -8.83 32.61
N VAL A 160 2.47 -8.54 31.77
CA VAL A 160 3.58 -7.68 32.15
C VAL A 160 2.89 -6.35 32.37
N THR A 161 2.80 -5.97 33.63
CA THR A 161 2.32 -4.64 33.97
C THR A 161 3.28 -3.67 33.30
N LYS A 162 2.87 -3.15 32.13
CA LYS A 162 3.64 -2.15 31.37
C LYS A 162 3.79 -0.95 32.29
N GLN A 163 4.97 -0.81 32.88
CA GLN A 163 5.26 0.34 33.72
C GLN A 163 5.67 1.48 32.83
N GLY A 164 4.89 2.57 32.84
CA GLY A 164 5.31 3.83 32.24
C GLY A 164 6.57 4.37 32.94
N VAL A 165 7.50 4.88 32.19
CA VAL A 165 8.82 5.36 32.68
C VAL A 165 8.78 6.86 32.96
N LYS A 166 7.71 7.36 33.59
CA LYS A 166 7.58 8.81 33.82
C LYS A 166 8.67 9.33 34.77
N GLY A 167 9.06 8.56 35.79
CA GLY A 167 10.08 8.96 36.75
C GLY A 167 9.71 10.22 37.56
N LYS A 168 10.65 10.73 38.34
CA LYS A 168 10.53 12.02 39.01
C LYS A 168 11.28 13.08 38.20
N TYR A 169 10.65 14.22 37.98
CA TYR A 169 11.31 15.37 37.39
C TYR A 169 12.51 15.81 38.24
N LEU A 170 13.69 15.89 37.63
CA LEU A 170 14.93 16.33 38.29
C LEU A 170 15.41 17.70 37.79
N GLY A 171 15.07 18.06 36.53
CA GLY A 171 15.51 19.31 35.94
C GLY A 171 15.33 19.33 34.42
N GLN A 172 15.63 20.47 33.83
CA GLN A 172 15.62 20.67 32.37
C GLN A 172 16.79 21.53 31.92
N ARG A 173 17.10 21.45 30.61
CA ARG A 173 18.00 22.34 29.91
C ARG A 173 17.55 22.51 28.46
N VAL A 174 17.88 23.62 27.84
CA VAL A 174 17.66 23.84 26.39
C VAL A 174 19.01 24.00 25.72
N GLU A 175 19.28 23.23 24.68
CA GLU A 175 20.48 23.30 23.85
C GLU A 175 20.07 23.46 22.38
N GLY A 176 20.31 24.63 21.79
CA GLY A 176 19.81 24.97 20.45
C GLY A 176 18.29 24.91 20.40
N SER A 177 17.74 24.08 19.53
CA SER A 177 16.30 23.88 19.38
C SER A 177 15.82 22.57 20.07
N THR A 178 16.51 22.14 21.12
CA THR A 178 16.20 20.90 21.86
C THR A 178 15.98 21.20 23.34
N LEU A 179 14.85 20.78 23.88
CA LEU A 179 14.58 20.69 25.31
C LEU A 179 14.94 19.29 25.82
N PHE A 180 15.73 19.23 26.86
CA PHE A 180 16.05 18.03 27.62
C PHE A 180 15.32 18.08 28.98
N VAL A 181 14.66 16.99 29.36
CA VAL A 181 14.00 16.87 30.66
C VAL A 181 14.54 15.64 31.39
N SER A 182 15.34 15.88 32.42
CA SER A 182 15.97 14.82 33.19
C SER A 182 15.00 14.24 34.22
N THR A 183 15.00 12.92 34.36
CA THR A 183 14.24 12.17 35.37
C THR A 183 15.16 11.19 36.08
N ASP A 184 14.71 10.58 37.18
CA ASP A 184 15.43 9.53 37.90
C ASP A 184 15.49 8.18 37.15
N LEU A 185 14.76 8.03 36.01
CA LEU A 185 14.73 6.85 35.18
C LEU A 185 15.42 7.03 33.81
N GLY A 186 15.71 8.27 33.42
CA GLY A 186 16.31 8.60 32.14
C GLY A 186 16.04 10.03 31.74
N GLU A 187 16.24 10.36 30.48
CA GLU A 187 16.09 11.71 29.94
C GLU A 187 15.17 11.74 28.73
N TYR A 188 14.16 12.62 28.76
CA TYR A 188 13.37 12.95 27.58
C TYR A 188 14.08 14.01 26.74
N THR A 189 13.97 13.87 25.42
CA THR A 189 14.39 14.88 24.47
C THR A 189 13.22 15.33 23.60
N PHE A 190 13.04 16.65 23.44
CA PHE A 190 12.08 17.27 22.54
C PHE A 190 12.86 18.13 21.56
N ARG A 191 13.15 17.63 20.37
CA ARG A 191 14.00 18.29 19.38
C ARG A 191 13.19 18.81 18.21
N ALA A 192 13.15 20.11 18.04
CA ALA A 192 12.49 20.74 16.91
C ALA A 192 13.31 20.55 15.62
N PHE A 193 12.70 19.97 14.60
CA PHE A 193 13.27 19.79 13.27
C PHE A 193 12.85 20.93 12.33
N ALA A 194 11.63 21.39 12.47
CA ALA A 194 11.04 22.53 11.77
C ALA A 194 9.92 23.13 12.65
N ASP A 195 9.28 24.18 12.19
CA ASP A 195 8.23 24.90 12.94
C ASP A 195 7.12 23.99 13.46
N SER A 196 6.78 22.92 12.74
CA SER A 196 5.71 21.97 13.05
C SER A 196 6.15 20.51 12.95
N ILE A 197 7.45 20.24 13.12
CA ILE A 197 8.02 18.88 13.14
C ILE A 197 8.89 18.74 14.40
N LEU A 198 8.50 17.83 15.27
CA LEU A 198 9.14 17.56 16.55
C LEU A 198 9.57 16.10 16.65
N GLU A 199 10.83 15.84 17.01
CA GLU A 199 11.28 14.53 17.47
C GLU A 199 11.12 14.45 18.98
N VAL A 200 10.54 13.38 19.47
CA VAL A 200 10.44 13.05 20.90
C VAL A 200 11.14 11.72 21.14
N GLY A 201 12.08 11.72 22.05
CA GLY A 201 12.84 10.55 22.46
C GLY A 201 12.87 10.35 23.96
N PHE A 202 13.02 9.11 24.40
CA PHE A 202 13.35 8.76 25.78
C PHE A 202 14.66 7.97 25.81
N HIS A 203 15.57 8.33 26.69
CA HIS A 203 16.90 7.76 26.83
C HIS A 203 17.06 7.14 28.23
N PRO A 204 16.83 5.84 28.40
CA PRO A 204 17.07 5.16 29.67
C PRO A 204 18.52 5.31 30.11
N GLY A 205 18.76 5.67 31.38
CA GLY A 205 20.11 5.91 31.89
C GLY A 205 20.76 7.23 31.47
N GLY A 206 19.99 8.12 30.75
CA GLY A 206 20.44 9.43 30.33
C GLY A 206 20.87 9.52 28.85
N PHE A 207 20.91 10.73 28.33
CA PHE A 207 21.24 11.02 26.94
C PHE A 207 22.71 10.75 26.61
N GLN A 208 22.97 9.92 25.62
CA GLN A 208 24.33 9.56 25.14
C GLN A 208 24.58 10.09 23.71
N GLY A 209 23.58 10.63 23.03
CA GLY A 209 23.63 11.10 21.66
C GLY A 209 22.37 10.73 20.90
N PHE A 210 22.21 11.31 19.70
CA PHE A 210 21.11 10.99 18.82
C PHE A 210 21.51 9.87 17.84
N ASP A 211 20.74 8.79 17.84
CA ASP A 211 20.90 7.73 16.85
C ASP A 211 20.51 8.20 15.45
N SER A 212 21.12 7.59 14.43
CA SER A 212 20.72 7.78 13.04
C SER A 212 19.32 7.19 12.80
N SER A 213 18.58 7.76 11.86
CA SER A 213 17.29 7.25 11.40
C SER A 213 17.42 6.58 10.04
N HIS A 214 16.69 5.48 9.83
CA HIS A 214 16.55 4.88 8.51
C HIS A 214 15.53 5.65 7.65
N ALA A 215 14.50 6.19 8.28
CA ALA A 215 13.40 6.90 7.63
C ALA A 215 13.70 8.37 7.34
N VAL A 216 14.26 9.09 8.31
CA VAL A 216 14.36 10.56 8.35
C VAL A 216 15.64 11.04 7.71
N ILE A 217 15.53 11.98 6.77
CA ILE A 217 16.65 12.65 6.10
C ILE A 217 16.75 14.14 6.41
N LEU A 218 15.65 14.73 6.90
CA LEU A 218 15.67 16.13 7.32
C LEU A 218 16.70 16.31 8.44
N LYS A 219 17.57 17.30 8.30
CA LYS A 219 18.47 17.69 9.39
C LYS A 219 17.74 18.65 10.32
N PRO A 220 17.93 18.55 11.64
CA PRO A 220 17.40 19.55 12.56
C PRO A 220 17.86 20.95 12.14
N GLY A 221 16.89 21.83 11.88
CA GLY A 221 17.13 23.23 11.54
C GLY A 221 17.36 24.10 12.79
N LYS A 222 17.71 25.37 12.58
CA LYS A 222 17.61 26.37 13.64
C LYS A 222 16.14 26.80 13.69
N VAL A 223 15.42 26.30 14.68
CA VAL A 223 14.02 26.67 14.97
C VAL A 223 14.02 27.60 16.16
N ASP A 224 13.27 28.69 16.07
CA ASP A 224 13.08 29.59 17.20
C ASP A 224 12.18 28.94 18.24
N VAL A 225 12.74 28.60 19.39
CA VAL A 225 12.05 27.95 20.49
C VAL A 225 12.06 28.79 21.72
N LEU A 226 11.02 28.72 22.53
CA LEU A 226 10.90 29.39 23.81
C LEU A 226 10.52 28.40 24.90
N LEU A 227 11.28 28.40 26.00
CA LEU A 227 10.90 27.64 27.18
C LEU A 227 10.34 28.61 28.24
N THR A 228 9.08 28.44 28.58
CA THR A 228 8.45 29.10 29.74
C THR A 228 8.33 28.10 30.88
N GLU A 229 8.87 28.47 32.02
CA GLU A 229 8.87 27.66 33.22
C GLU A 229 8.02 28.26 34.33
N THR A 230 7.23 27.43 34.99
CA THR A 230 6.52 27.73 36.23
C THR A 230 6.92 26.74 37.34
N PRO A 231 6.58 26.95 38.61
CA PRO A 231 6.83 25.96 39.64
C PRO A 231 6.26 24.57 39.35
N ASN A 232 5.14 24.51 38.58
CA ASN A 232 4.40 23.27 38.35
C ASN A 232 4.51 22.70 36.91
N ALA A 233 4.99 23.50 35.96
CA ALA A 233 4.96 23.09 34.53
C ALA A 233 6.08 23.72 33.70
N LEU A 234 6.36 23.08 32.57
CA LEU A 234 7.15 23.58 31.46
C LEU A 234 6.24 23.77 30.25
N MET A 235 6.42 24.86 29.51
CA MET A 235 5.86 25.04 28.17
C MET A 235 7.02 25.29 27.21
N PHE A 236 7.20 24.37 26.26
CA PHE A 236 8.21 24.48 25.21
C PHE A 236 7.51 24.80 23.90
N ASP A 237 7.66 26.04 23.45
CA ASP A 237 6.97 26.62 22.30
C ASP A 237 7.86 26.52 21.06
N LEU A 238 7.28 25.97 19.98
CA LEU A 238 7.75 26.05 18.60
C LEU A 238 6.76 26.93 17.81
N PRO A 239 7.12 27.49 16.65
CA PRO A 239 6.22 28.34 15.88
C PRO A 239 4.87 27.67 15.52
N GLY A 240 4.83 26.34 15.27
CA GLY A 240 3.64 25.62 14.87
C GLY A 240 3.02 24.71 15.93
N MET A 241 3.70 24.46 17.05
CA MET A 241 3.19 23.60 18.12
C MET A 241 3.85 23.89 19.47
N GLN A 242 3.30 23.33 20.53
CA GLN A 242 3.74 23.50 21.90
C GLN A 242 3.83 22.15 22.60
N VAL A 243 4.81 21.97 23.49
CA VAL A 243 4.90 20.84 24.40
C VAL A 243 4.64 21.32 25.82
N PHE A 244 3.58 20.84 26.42
CA PHE A 244 3.24 21.11 27.81
C PHE A 244 3.60 19.93 28.70
N ILE A 245 4.39 20.17 29.75
CA ILE A 245 4.88 19.12 30.66
C ILE A 245 4.53 19.51 32.10
N GLN A 246 3.75 18.72 32.79
CA GLN A 246 3.50 18.87 34.23
C GLN A 246 4.65 18.25 35.02
N LYS A 247 5.36 19.05 35.86
CA LYS A 247 6.53 18.57 36.61
C LYS A 247 6.20 17.54 37.67
N LYS A 248 5.00 17.57 38.25
CA LYS A 248 4.61 16.69 39.35
C LYS A 248 4.53 15.21 38.97
N ASN A 249 4.01 14.92 37.79
CA ASN A 249 3.70 13.56 37.30
C ASN A 249 4.23 13.29 35.90
N LEU A 250 4.94 14.25 35.29
CA LEU A 250 5.46 14.22 33.91
C LEU A 250 4.35 13.90 32.89
N ASP A 251 3.13 14.45 33.05
CA ASP A 251 2.11 14.39 32.03
C ASP A 251 2.50 15.31 30.90
N ILE A 252 2.59 14.73 29.69
CA ILE A 252 3.05 15.42 28.46
C ILE A 252 1.88 15.56 27.50
N SER A 253 1.68 16.77 27.01
CA SER A 253 0.67 17.06 25.99
C SER A 253 1.28 17.93 24.90
N TYR A 254 0.87 17.65 23.67
CA TYR A 254 1.27 18.38 22.47
C TYR A 254 0.09 19.21 22.00
N LEU A 255 0.30 20.51 21.80
CA LEU A 255 -0.78 21.45 21.50
C LEU A 255 -0.48 22.25 20.23
N SER A 256 -1.52 22.77 19.61
CA SER A 256 -1.44 23.85 18.62
C SER A 256 -2.55 24.84 18.86
N ASN A 257 -2.20 26.12 18.95
CA ASN A 257 -3.15 27.22 19.26
C ASN A 257 -4.07 26.92 20.46
N GLY A 258 -3.50 26.32 21.53
CA GLY A 258 -4.22 25.97 22.76
C GLY A 258 -5.12 24.71 22.67
N ARG A 259 -5.24 24.08 21.49
CA ARG A 259 -5.93 22.79 21.31
C ARG A 259 -4.95 21.65 21.49
N THR A 260 -5.31 20.64 22.27
CA THR A 260 -4.53 19.42 22.39
C THR A 260 -4.59 18.64 21.07
N LEU A 261 -3.43 18.36 20.49
CA LEU A 261 -3.27 17.46 19.34
C LEU A 261 -3.14 16.01 19.83
N LEU A 262 -2.19 15.77 20.73
CA LEU A 262 -1.83 14.46 21.25
C LEU A 262 -1.52 14.56 22.75
N LYS A 263 -1.86 13.54 23.53
CA LYS A 263 -1.52 13.44 24.96
C LYS A 263 -0.96 12.06 25.26
N GLU A 264 0.13 12.01 26.02
CA GLU A 264 0.70 10.78 26.49
C GLU A 264 -0.09 10.21 27.69
N GLU A 265 -0.54 8.95 27.61
CA GLU A 265 -1.21 8.28 28.73
C GLU A 265 -0.18 7.90 29.81
N LYS A 266 0.75 7.03 29.47
CA LYS A 266 1.93 6.69 30.29
C LYS A 266 3.23 7.16 29.68
N GLY A 267 3.19 7.66 28.45
CA GLY A 267 4.35 8.01 27.68
C GLY A 267 5.14 6.77 27.25
N PHE A 268 6.45 6.84 27.36
CA PHE A 268 7.32 5.71 27.14
C PHE A 268 7.10 4.61 28.19
N PHE A 269 7.11 3.35 27.73
CA PHE A 269 7.12 2.19 28.61
C PHE A 269 8.20 1.20 28.16
N SER A 270 8.64 0.38 29.11
CA SER A 270 9.57 -0.72 28.88
C SER A 270 9.16 -1.91 29.72
N SER A 271 9.32 -3.10 29.15
CA SER A 271 9.19 -4.38 29.81
C SER A 271 10.39 -5.27 29.48
N SER A 272 10.41 -6.49 29.95
CA SER A 272 11.47 -7.47 29.60
C SER A 272 11.39 -7.92 28.13
N GLN A 273 10.28 -7.69 27.43
CA GLN A 273 10.03 -8.20 26.09
C GLN A 273 9.80 -7.12 25.06
N GLU A 274 9.37 -5.91 25.46
CA GLU A 274 9.00 -4.85 24.53
C GLU A 274 9.22 -3.45 25.12
N VAL A 275 9.38 -2.49 24.20
CA VAL A 275 9.45 -1.07 24.49
C VAL A 275 8.45 -0.33 23.62
N GLY A 276 7.95 0.83 24.06
CA GLY A 276 7.00 1.56 23.24
C GLY A 276 6.45 2.83 23.86
N PHE A 277 5.37 3.32 23.27
CA PHE A 277 4.69 4.55 23.68
C PHE A 277 3.18 4.33 23.76
N ARG A 278 2.54 5.03 24.72
CA ARG A 278 1.09 4.99 24.92
C ARG A 278 0.52 6.40 24.94
N PHE A 279 -0.57 6.56 24.20
CA PHE A 279 -1.25 7.83 24.05
C PHE A 279 -2.74 7.70 24.34
N GLU A 280 -3.37 8.79 24.76
CA GLU A 280 -4.82 8.89 24.90
C GLU A 280 -5.44 9.22 23.52
N ALA A 281 -6.35 8.37 23.02
CA ALA A 281 -7.17 8.68 21.87
C ALA A 281 -8.32 9.60 22.26
N GLN A 282 -8.49 10.71 21.55
CA GLN A 282 -9.58 11.64 21.79
C GLN A 282 -10.93 11.05 21.35
N GLN A 283 -12.03 11.58 21.91
CA GLN A 283 -13.37 11.19 21.47
C GLN A 283 -13.57 11.57 19.99
N GLY A 284 -14.05 10.63 19.17
CA GLY A 284 -14.25 10.84 17.73
C GLY A 284 -12.97 10.84 16.89
N GLU A 285 -11.80 10.62 17.50
CA GLU A 285 -10.56 10.57 16.76
C GLU A 285 -10.49 9.34 15.86
N ARG A 286 -9.99 9.52 14.64
CA ARG A 286 -9.77 8.51 13.60
C ARG A 286 -8.31 8.47 13.20
N PHE A 287 -7.84 7.29 12.85
CA PHE A 287 -6.46 7.07 12.46
C PHE A 287 -6.38 6.38 11.11
N TYR A 288 -5.46 6.81 10.25
CA TYR A 288 -5.29 6.36 8.87
C TYR A 288 -3.84 5.99 8.58
N GLY A 289 -3.59 5.29 7.47
CA GLY A 289 -2.25 4.97 7.01
C GLY A 289 -1.74 3.62 7.50
N SER A 290 -0.54 3.57 8.07
CA SER A 290 0.15 2.36 8.55
C SER A 290 0.51 1.34 7.46
N GLY A 291 0.70 1.80 6.20
CA GLY A 291 1.12 0.95 5.09
C GLY A 291 -0.02 0.28 4.35
N GLY A 292 0.26 -0.84 3.69
CA GLY A 292 -0.68 -1.58 2.86
C GLY A 292 -1.69 -2.37 3.69
N ARG A 293 -2.85 -1.78 3.97
CA ARG A 293 -3.94 -2.38 4.76
C ARG A 293 -5.19 -2.52 3.92
N ALA A 294 -5.73 -3.73 3.81
CA ALA A 294 -6.89 -4.03 2.96
C ALA A 294 -8.21 -4.19 3.75
N HIS A 295 -8.36 -3.52 4.88
CA HIS A 295 -9.49 -3.71 5.79
C HIS A 295 -10.30 -2.44 6.11
N GLY A 296 -10.26 -1.42 5.27
CA GLY A 296 -10.89 -0.11 5.45
C GLY A 296 -9.90 1.00 5.72
N MET A 297 -10.40 2.21 5.98
CA MET A 297 -9.54 3.38 6.20
C MET A 297 -9.28 3.64 7.68
N ASP A 298 -10.30 3.61 8.51
CA ASP A 298 -10.15 3.88 9.94
C ASP A 298 -9.51 2.70 10.66
N LEU A 299 -8.36 2.96 11.27
CA LEU A 299 -7.59 1.97 12.03
C LEU A 299 -8.09 1.80 13.47
N ARG A 300 -8.96 2.70 13.99
CA ARG A 300 -9.41 2.65 15.37
C ARG A 300 -10.19 1.37 15.68
N GLY A 301 -9.86 0.75 16.78
CA GLY A 301 -10.42 -0.54 17.21
C GLY A 301 -9.67 -1.75 16.65
N LYS A 302 -8.47 -1.55 16.09
CA LYS A 302 -7.67 -2.61 15.47
C LYS A 302 -6.32 -2.77 16.18
N LYS A 303 -5.84 -4.00 16.18
CA LYS A 303 -4.50 -4.37 16.61
C LYS A 303 -3.73 -4.88 15.39
N LEU A 304 -2.66 -4.20 15.01
CA LEU A 304 -2.01 -4.31 13.71
C LEU A 304 -0.55 -4.73 13.90
N GLY A 305 -0.12 -5.76 13.18
CA GLY A 305 1.29 -6.11 13.06
C GLY A 305 2.06 -5.05 12.27
N LEU A 306 3.29 -4.81 12.67
CA LEU A 306 4.28 -4.01 11.94
C LEU A 306 5.46 -4.91 11.60
N TYR A 307 5.24 -5.79 10.64
CA TYR A 307 6.19 -6.77 10.13
C TYR A 307 5.80 -7.06 8.68
N ASN A 308 6.63 -6.69 7.72
CA ASN A 308 6.36 -6.87 6.30
C ASN A 308 6.13 -8.35 5.99
N ARG A 309 5.03 -8.69 5.31
CA ARG A 309 4.66 -10.09 5.12
C ARG A 309 4.01 -10.33 3.78
N ALA A 310 4.51 -11.32 3.04
CA ALA A 310 3.82 -11.83 1.87
C ALA A 310 2.53 -12.56 2.28
N HIS A 311 1.47 -12.35 1.51
CA HIS A 311 0.19 -12.98 1.72
C HIS A 311 -0.39 -13.40 0.36
N TYR A 312 -0.20 -14.66 -0.01
CA TYR A 312 -0.65 -15.20 -1.29
C TYR A 312 -2.17 -15.37 -1.32
N GLY A 313 -2.82 -14.80 -2.33
CA GLY A 313 -4.26 -14.95 -2.53
C GLY A 313 -5.13 -14.17 -1.53
N TYR A 314 -4.65 -13.05 -1.00
CA TYR A 314 -5.43 -12.25 -0.05
C TYR A 314 -6.64 -11.56 -0.70
N GLU A 315 -7.62 -11.22 0.14
CA GLU A 315 -8.83 -10.47 -0.19
C GLU A 315 -9.08 -9.33 0.79
N LEU A 316 -10.24 -8.68 0.66
CA LEU A 316 -10.69 -7.64 1.59
C LEU A 316 -10.73 -8.19 3.02
N GLY A 317 -10.16 -7.42 3.96
CA GLY A 317 -10.01 -7.82 5.37
C GLY A 317 -8.58 -8.15 5.77
N ALA A 318 -7.65 -8.36 4.82
CA ALA A 318 -6.24 -8.61 5.13
C ALA A 318 -5.61 -7.41 5.86
N THR A 319 -4.96 -7.69 6.99
CA THR A 319 -4.36 -6.67 7.86
C THR A 319 -2.86 -6.51 7.67
N ASP A 320 -2.17 -7.60 7.37
CA ASP A 320 -0.71 -7.63 7.29
C ASP A 320 -0.30 -8.02 5.87
N LEU A 321 0.22 -7.06 5.13
CA LEU A 321 0.67 -7.20 3.76
C LEU A 321 2.17 -6.86 3.64
N ASN A 322 2.66 -6.80 2.43
CA ASN A 322 4.08 -6.72 2.10
C ASN A 322 4.79 -5.44 2.57
N TYR A 323 4.05 -4.36 2.85
CA TYR A 323 4.64 -3.06 3.12
C TYR A 323 3.95 -2.37 4.30
N MET A 324 4.44 -2.62 5.50
CA MET A 324 3.97 -2.00 6.73
C MET A 324 4.81 -0.76 7.07
N ILE A 325 4.16 0.30 7.53
CA ILE A 325 4.83 1.55 7.88
C ILE A 325 4.42 1.93 9.30
N PRO A 326 5.35 2.16 10.23
CA PRO A 326 5.06 2.52 11.63
C PRO A 326 4.61 3.98 11.74
N LEU A 327 3.48 4.30 11.12
CA LEU A 327 2.95 5.66 10.98
C LEU A 327 1.44 5.66 11.17
N MET A 328 0.92 6.70 11.80
CA MET A 328 -0.51 7.03 11.84
C MET A 328 -0.75 8.48 11.47
N VAL A 329 -1.83 8.74 10.75
CA VAL A 329 -2.35 10.08 10.45
C VAL A 329 -3.67 10.24 11.17
N SER A 330 -3.77 11.24 12.06
CA SER A 330 -5.00 11.53 12.81
C SER A 330 -5.86 12.58 12.10
N ASN A 331 -7.20 12.46 12.24
CA ASN A 331 -8.13 13.54 11.88
C ASN A 331 -8.05 14.75 12.83
N GLN A 332 -7.17 14.71 13.84
CA GLN A 332 -6.88 15.82 14.76
C GLN A 332 -5.67 16.64 14.32
N ASP A 333 -5.41 16.74 12.99
CA ASP A 333 -4.39 17.59 12.39
C ASP A 333 -2.94 17.19 12.71
N TYR A 334 -2.65 15.93 12.97
CA TYR A 334 -1.29 15.47 13.17
C TYR A 334 -0.99 14.12 12.48
N LEU A 335 0.29 13.87 12.32
CA LEU A 335 0.86 12.60 11.91
C LEU A 335 1.93 12.22 12.93
N ILE A 336 1.96 10.95 13.32
CA ILE A 336 3.00 10.37 14.16
C ILE A 336 3.74 9.26 13.40
N LEU A 337 5.07 9.34 13.37
CA LEU A 337 5.96 8.32 12.81
C LEU A 337 6.79 7.72 13.96
N PHE A 338 6.60 6.45 14.25
CA PHE A 338 7.45 5.70 15.17
C PHE A 338 8.70 5.23 14.44
N ASP A 339 9.83 5.85 14.72
CA ASP A 339 11.09 5.57 14.00
C ASP A 339 11.81 4.37 14.62
N ASN A 340 11.21 3.21 14.47
CA ASN A 340 11.72 1.94 14.96
C ASN A 340 11.57 0.86 13.89
N PRO A 341 12.66 0.23 13.40
CA PRO A 341 12.63 -0.75 12.32
C PRO A 341 12.31 -2.18 12.77
N GLN A 342 12.36 -2.44 14.08
CA GLN A 342 12.22 -3.79 14.62
C GLN A 342 10.78 -4.32 14.49
N LYS A 343 10.61 -5.61 14.66
CA LYS A 343 9.30 -6.24 14.75
C LYS A 343 8.47 -5.56 15.83
N ALA A 344 7.30 -5.06 15.44
CA ALA A 344 6.49 -4.18 16.28
C ALA A 344 4.99 -4.43 16.10
N GLN A 345 4.20 -3.79 16.93
CA GLN A 345 2.75 -3.83 16.90
C GLN A 345 2.18 -2.43 17.17
N LEU A 346 1.06 -2.15 16.54
CA LEU A 346 0.28 -0.94 16.76
C LEU A 346 -1.12 -1.35 17.24
N ASP A 347 -1.45 -1.04 18.49
CA ASP A 347 -2.80 -1.19 19.04
C ASP A 347 -3.50 0.16 19.00
N VAL A 348 -4.53 0.28 18.17
CA VAL A 348 -5.26 1.54 17.95
C VAL A 348 -6.61 1.46 18.66
N ASP A 349 -6.58 1.52 20.00
CA ASP A 349 -7.80 1.45 20.83
C ASP A 349 -8.63 0.17 20.56
N SER A 350 -7.95 -0.98 20.41
CA SER A 350 -8.63 -2.24 20.10
C SER A 350 -9.55 -2.71 21.23
N ASN A 351 -9.24 -2.36 22.46
CA ASN A 351 -10.04 -2.66 23.65
C ASN A 351 -11.14 -1.63 23.93
N ARG A 352 -11.24 -0.54 23.14
CA ARG A 352 -12.15 0.59 23.35
C ARG A 352 -11.98 1.25 24.73
N ASP A 353 -10.75 1.30 25.22
CA ASP A 353 -10.36 1.94 26.47
C ASP A 353 -9.78 3.35 26.30
N GLY A 354 -9.75 3.83 25.05
CA GLY A 354 -9.21 5.13 24.70
C GLY A 354 -7.68 5.16 24.62
N ILE A 355 -7.00 4.03 24.47
CA ILE A 355 -5.55 3.93 24.44
C ILE A 355 -5.05 3.53 23.06
N VAL A 356 -4.09 4.30 22.55
CA VAL A 356 -3.27 3.95 21.37
C VAL A 356 -1.88 3.57 21.85
N GLU A 357 -1.39 2.41 21.43
CA GLU A 357 -0.10 1.90 21.85
C GLU A 357 0.73 1.44 20.66
N PHE A 358 1.98 1.92 20.59
CA PHE A 358 3.03 1.35 19.75
C PHE A 358 3.95 0.52 20.64
N SER A 359 4.21 -0.74 20.29
CA SER A 359 5.19 -1.60 20.99
C SER A 359 6.09 -2.32 19.99
N ALA A 360 7.39 -2.42 20.32
CA ALA A 360 8.41 -3.08 19.53
C ALA A 360 9.26 -4.00 20.41
N MET A 361 9.87 -5.03 19.85
CA MET A 361 10.73 -5.96 20.59
C MET A 361 11.97 -5.30 21.21
N GLY A 362 12.31 -4.09 20.78
CA GLY A 362 13.45 -3.29 21.23
C GLY A 362 13.69 -2.10 20.31
N GLY A 363 14.94 -1.65 20.17
CA GLY A 363 15.32 -0.61 19.21
C GLY A 363 15.16 0.81 19.73
N PRO A 364 15.27 1.81 18.83
CA PRO A 364 15.16 3.22 19.17
C PRO A 364 13.83 3.59 19.80
N GLN A 365 13.90 4.42 20.86
CA GLN A 365 12.73 4.84 21.63
C GLN A 365 12.40 6.28 21.28
N ARG A 366 11.92 6.49 20.05
CA ARG A 366 11.58 7.83 19.54
C ARG A 366 10.43 7.79 18.55
N PHE A 367 9.76 8.91 18.46
CA PHE A 367 8.78 9.18 17.41
C PHE A 367 8.91 10.62 16.89
N TYR A 368 8.38 10.85 15.70
CA TYR A 368 8.24 12.19 15.13
C TYR A 368 6.77 12.58 15.12
N LEU A 369 6.47 13.75 15.67
CA LEU A 369 5.15 14.38 15.60
C LEU A 369 5.20 15.50 14.56
N VAL A 370 4.30 15.42 13.58
CA VAL A 370 4.14 16.40 12.50
C VAL A 370 2.74 17.00 12.60
N HIS A 371 2.63 18.33 12.57
CA HIS A 371 1.35 19.03 12.63
C HIS A 371 1.10 19.85 11.38
N SER A 372 -0.15 19.85 10.90
CA SER A 372 -0.66 20.75 9.85
C SER A 372 -2.18 20.73 9.83
N HIS A 373 -2.82 21.86 9.53
CA HIS A 373 -4.27 22.02 9.45
C HIS A 373 -4.91 21.35 8.21
N SER A 374 -4.18 20.53 7.48
CA SER A 374 -4.72 19.78 6.35
C SER A 374 -3.88 18.55 6.06
N TYR A 375 -4.51 17.50 5.51
CA TYR A 375 -3.80 16.30 5.07
C TYR A 375 -2.74 16.60 4.00
N ALA A 376 -3.01 17.56 3.11
CA ALA A 376 -2.02 18.01 2.13
C ALA A 376 -0.77 18.61 2.80
N GLY A 377 -0.96 19.40 3.84
CA GLY A 377 0.14 19.94 4.64
C GLY A 377 0.90 18.86 5.42
N LEU A 378 0.20 17.88 6.00
CA LEU A 378 0.83 16.72 6.66
C LEU A 378 1.70 15.94 5.68
N MET A 379 1.19 15.61 4.49
CA MET A 379 1.97 14.90 3.45
C MET A 379 3.18 15.71 2.97
N LYS A 380 3.02 17.03 2.80
CA LYS A 380 4.13 17.92 2.45
C LYS A 380 5.24 17.89 3.50
N GLN A 381 4.90 18.00 4.77
CA GLN A 381 5.86 17.99 5.87
C GLN A 381 6.48 16.60 6.09
N TYR A 382 5.68 15.53 5.94
CA TYR A 382 6.20 14.17 5.95
C TYR A 382 7.21 13.94 4.81
N GLY A 383 6.93 14.45 3.61
CA GLY A 383 7.87 14.43 2.49
C GLY A 383 9.13 15.28 2.73
N GLN A 384 9.06 16.36 3.53
CA GLN A 384 10.25 17.07 3.99
C GLN A 384 11.07 16.25 4.99
N LEU A 385 10.38 15.56 5.90
CA LEU A 385 11.01 14.75 6.94
C LEU A 385 11.73 13.52 6.35
N THR A 386 11.06 12.78 5.44
CA THR A 386 11.50 11.46 4.98
C THR A 386 11.97 11.40 3.53
N GLY A 387 11.89 12.52 2.81
CA GLY A 387 12.14 12.59 1.36
C GLY A 387 10.87 12.34 0.54
N LYS A 388 10.82 12.95 -0.63
CA LYS A 388 9.70 12.82 -1.58
C LYS A 388 10.03 11.79 -2.64
N GLN A 389 9.00 11.24 -3.27
CA GLN A 389 9.14 10.44 -4.48
C GLN A 389 9.64 11.32 -5.62
N GLU A 390 10.64 10.86 -6.35
CA GLU A 390 11.10 11.54 -7.56
C GLU A 390 10.10 11.40 -8.70
N LEU A 391 10.13 12.35 -9.65
CA LEU A 391 9.31 12.26 -10.86
C LEU A 391 9.82 11.09 -11.72
N PRO A 392 8.98 10.08 -12.01
CA PRO A 392 9.40 8.93 -12.79
C PRO A 392 9.55 9.24 -14.27
N PRO A 393 10.15 8.34 -15.07
CA PRO A 393 10.05 8.40 -16.52
C PRO A 393 8.58 8.42 -16.96
N ARG A 394 8.24 9.21 -18.00
CA ARG A 394 6.84 9.35 -18.44
C ARG A 394 6.20 8.03 -18.84
N TRP A 395 6.96 7.09 -19.43
CA TRP A 395 6.48 5.78 -19.85
C TRP A 395 5.90 4.92 -18.70
N VAL A 396 6.26 5.20 -17.47
CA VAL A 396 5.72 4.53 -16.26
C VAL A 396 4.21 4.73 -16.12
N PHE A 397 3.68 5.80 -16.70
CA PHE A 397 2.24 6.11 -16.67
C PHE A 397 1.45 5.48 -17.83
N GLY A 398 2.11 4.79 -18.76
CA GLY A 398 1.47 3.98 -19.79
C GLY A 398 1.02 2.62 -19.28
N ASN A 399 0.88 1.64 -20.19
CA ASN A 399 0.58 0.25 -19.88
C ASN A 399 1.88 -0.55 -19.70
N LEU A 400 2.07 -1.15 -18.54
CA LEU A 400 3.19 -2.01 -18.19
C LEU A 400 2.70 -3.46 -18.15
N GLN A 401 2.73 -4.16 -19.28
CA GLN A 401 2.23 -5.53 -19.37
C GLN A 401 3.18 -6.52 -18.68
N SER A 402 2.63 -7.41 -17.88
CA SER A 402 3.34 -8.40 -17.09
C SER A 402 2.54 -9.69 -17.00
N ARG A 403 3.21 -10.81 -16.78
CA ARG A 403 2.62 -12.12 -16.46
C ARG A 403 3.65 -13.03 -15.79
N MET A 404 3.25 -13.82 -14.84
CA MET A 404 4.01 -14.97 -14.34
C MET A 404 3.61 -16.23 -15.15
N ALA A 405 4.36 -16.64 -16.21
CA ALA A 405 5.46 -15.90 -16.75
C ALA A 405 5.52 -16.04 -18.28
N TYR A 406 6.30 -15.17 -18.90
CA TYR A 406 6.76 -15.39 -20.29
C TYR A 406 7.99 -16.32 -20.22
N ARG A 407 7.91 -17.48 -20.85
CA ARG A 407 8.92 -18.53 -20.69
C ARG A 407 10.03 -18.50 -21.72
N THR A 408 9.79 -17.85 -22.85
CA THR A 408 10.76 -17.79 -23.96
C THR A 408 10.72 -16.44 -24.65
N GLN A 409 11.82 -16.09 -25.31
CA GLN A 409 11.92 -14.95 -26.18
C GLN A 409 10.83 -14.97 -27.27
N ALA A 410 10.64 -16.09 -27.94
CA ALA A 410 9.63 -16.23 -29.01
C ALA A 410 8.19 -16.00 -28.52
N GLU A 411 7.84 -16.46 -27.31
CA GLU A 411 6.55 -16.18 -26.68
C GLU A 411 6.39 -14.67 -26.42
N THR A 412 7.41 -14.04 -25.86
CA THR A 412 7.39 -12.61 -25.54
C THR A 412 7.27 -11.76 -26.79
N ASP A 413 8.04 -12.09 -27.85
CA ASP A 413 7.95 -11.42 -29.16
C ASP A 413 6.54 -11.54 -29.74
N SER A 414 5.94 -12.73 -29.66
CA SER A 414 4.58 -12.97 -30.17
C SER A 414 3.55 -12.13 -29.42
N ILE A 415 3.64 -12.04 -28.09
CA ILE A 415 2.68 -11.29 -27.27
C ILE A 415 2.80 -9.79 -27.49
N VAL A 416 4.03 -9.24 -27.52
CA VAL A 416 4.25 -7.81 -27.79
C VAL A 416 3.69 -7.43 -29.17
N ASN A 417 3.96 -8.24 -30.19
CA ASN A 417 3.41 -7.99 -31.54
C ASN A 417 1.88 -8.11 -31.54
N LEU A 418 1.30 -9.12 -30.90
CA LEU A 418 -0.14 -9.31 -30.83
C LEU A 418 -0.86 -8.13 -30.15
N MET A 419 -0.27 -7.57 -29.07
CA MET A 419 -0.79 -6.37 -28.41
C MET A 419 -0.79 -5.17 -29.37
N ILE A 420 0.32 -4.95 -30.07
CA ILE A 420 0.47 -3.86 -31.04
C ILE A 420 -0.51 -4.04 -32.21
N ASP A 421 -0.57 -5.22 -32.81
CA ASP A 421 -1.42 -5.53 -33.97
C ASP A 421 -2.92 -5.38 -33.65
N GLN A 422 -3.31 -5.62 -32.39
CA GLN A 422 -4.68 -5.42 -31.92
C GLN A 422 -4.91 -4.02 -31.34
N ASP A 423 -3.97 -3.07 -31.57
CA ASP A 423 -4.10 -1.67 -31.23
C ASP A 423 -4.26 -1.40 -29.72
N PHE A 424 -3.63 -2.23 -28.86
CA PHE A 424 -3.50 -1.98 -27.43
C PHE A 424 -2.27 -1.11 -27.17
N PRO A 425 -2.42 -0.01 -26.43
CA PRO A 425 -1.26 0.77 -26.01
C PRO A 425 -0.33 -0.04 -25.12
N LEU A 426 0.99 0.11 -25.32
CA LEU A 426 2.01 -0.65 -24.59
C LEU A 426 3.30 0.16 -24.44
N ASP A 427 3.76 0.37 -23.20
CA ASP A 427 5.03 1.06 -22.91
C ASP A 427 6.10 0.16 -22.36
N ALA A 428 5.73 -0.95 -21.70
CA ALA A 428 6.71 -1.90 -21.22
C ALA A 428 6.18 -3.33 -21.20
N ILE A 429 7.12 -4.27 -21.34
CA ILE A 429 6.95 -5.68 -21.05
C ILE A 429 7.83 -6.04 -19.83
N ILE A 430 7.27 -6.74 -18.86
CA ILE A 430 7.94 -7.13 -17.62
C ILE A 430 8.17 -8.64 -17.66
N LEU A 431 9.43 -9.04 -17.52
CA LEU A 431 9.86 -10.44 -17.54
C LEU A 431 10.02 -10.94 -16.12
N ASP A 432 9.26 -11.98 -15.80
CA ASP A 432 9.25 -12.69 -14.53
C ASP A 432 10.28 -13.83 -14.56
N PHE A 433 10.44 -14.63 -13.51
CA PHE A 433 11.48 -15.65 -13.21
C PHE A 433 12.15 -16.35 -14.38
N TYR A 434 11.44 -16.57 -15.49
CA TYR A 434 11.92 -17.40 -16.59
C TYR A 434 12.95 -16.72 -17.52
N TRP A 435 13.28 -15.44 -17.30
CA TRP A 435 14.36 -14.84 -18.08
C TRP A 435 15.73 -15.38 -17.65
N PHE A 436 15.88 -15.86 -16.40
CA PHE A 436 17.12 -16.43 -15.87
C PHE A 436 17.06 -17.94 -15.64
N GLY A 437 15.99 -18.63 -16.03
CA GLY A 437 15.83 -20.07 -15.84
C GLY A 437 14.76 -20.66 -16.75
N ASP A 438 14.53 -21.96 -16.65
CA ASP A 438 13.45 -22.69 -17.34
C ASP A 438 12.40 -23.25 -16.36
N SER A 439 12.59 -23.01 -15.09
CA SER A 439 11.77 -23.45 -13.98
C SER A 439 11.78 -22.41 -12.85
N ILE A 440 10.79 -22.43 -11.99
CA ILE A 440 10.79 -21.62 -10.75
C ILE A 440 11.76 -22.17 -9.70
N LEU A 441 12.15 -23.45 -9.81
CA LEU A 441 13.04 -24.10 -8.86
C LEU A 441 14.50 -24.01 -9.31
N GLY A 442 15.41 -23.69 -8.37
CA GLY A 442 16.84 -23.85 -8.58
C GLY A 442 17.53 -22.73 -9.35
N HIS A 443 16.86 -21.62 -9.69
CA HIS A 443 17.43 -20.58 -10.56
C HIS A 443 17.51 -19.20 -9.92
N LEU A 444 16.89 -18.95 -8.76
CA LEU A 444 16.95 -17.67 -8.08
C LEU A 444 18.40 -17.28 -7.76
N GLY A 445 18.75 -16.04 -8.08
CA GLY A 445 20.12 -15.52 -7.90
C GLY A 445 21.06 -15.80 -9.06
N ARG A 446 20.61 -16.41 -10.15
CA ARG A 446 21.40 -16.56 -11.37
C ARG A 446 21.73 -15.19 -11.99
N LEU A 447 20.75 -14.30 -12.09
CA LEU A 447 20.88 -12.91 -12.54
C LEU A 447 21.53 -12.74 -13.91
N ASP A 448 21.34 -13.72 -14.80
CA ASP A 448 21.88 -13.75 -16.17
C ASP A 448 20.88 -14.48 -17.08
N TRP A 449 20.87 -14.12 -18.37
CA TRP A 449 19.95 -14.68 -19.35
C TRP A 449 20.11 -16.18 -19.54
N TYR A 450 19.01 -16.92 -19.43
CA TYR A 450 18.96 -18.34 -19.76
C TYR A 450 18.92 -18.51 -21.28
N LYS A 451 20.10 -18.54 -21.90
CA LYS A 451 20.28 -18.52 -23.36
C LYS A 451 19.49 -19.59 -24.12
N PRO A 452 19.23 -20.81 -23.60
CA PRO A 452 18.38 -21.76 -24.31
C PRO A 452 16.97 -21.27 -24.61
N SER A 453 16.36 -20.49 -23.71
CA SER A 453 15.04 -19.88 -23.89
C SER A 453 15.09 -18.45 -24.42
N TRP A 454 16.22 -17.76 -24.20
CA TRP A 454 16.45 -16.35 -24.56
C TRP A 454 17.75 -16.23 -25.37
N PRO A 455 17.76 -16.69 -26.64
CA PRO A 455 19.01 -16.77 -27.42
C PRO A 455 19.62 -15.41 -27.76
N GLU A 456 18.81 -14.38 -28.07
CA GLU A 456 19.25 -13.06 -28.51
C GLU A 456 18.54 -11.93 -27.72
N PRO A 457 18.70 -11.87 -26.38
CA PRO A 457 17.92 -10.93 -25.55
C PRO A 457 18.22 -9.47 -25.86
N GLU A 458 19.47 -9.09 -26.14
CA GLU A 458 19.84 -7.73 -26.50
C GLU A 458 19.13 -7.26 -27.79
N LYS A 459 19.02 -8.17 -28.78
CA LYS A 459 18.30 -7.90 -30.02
C LYS A 459 16.81 -7.76 -29.75
N MET A 460 16.21 -8.65 -28.97
CA MET A 460 14.80 -8.56 -28.55
C MET A 460 14.54 -7.21 -27.87
N ILE A 461 15.36 -6.81 -26.91
CA ILE A 461 15.21 -5.54 -26.18
C ILE A 461 15.29 -4.35 -27.15
N ALA A 462 16.24 -4.36 -28.09
CA ALA A 462 16.38 -3.33 -29.10
C ALA A 462 15.17 -3.28 -30.06
N ASP A 463 14.67 -4.45 -30.49
CA ASP A 463 13.47 -4.55 -31.33
C ASP A 463 12.22 -4.00 -30.61
N PHE A 464 12.07 -4.27 -29.31
CA PHE A 464 10.99 -3.69 -28.50
C PHE A 464 11.14 -2.19 -28.34
N ALA A 465 12.36 -1.72 -28.00
CA ALA A 465 12.64 -0.30 -27.87
C ALA A 465 12.36 0.48 -29.16
N SER A 466 12.61 -0.11 -30.35
CA SER A 466 12.28 0.49 -31.64
C SER A 466 10.75 0.70 -31.85
N LYS A 467 9.94 -0.06 -31.14
CA LYS A 467 8.46 0.04 -31.11
C LYS A 467 7.96 0.90 -29.94
N GLY A 468 8.86 1.50 -29.16
CA GLY A 468 8.53 2.27 -27.96
C GLY A 468 8.26 1.43 -26.70
N VAL A 469 8.50 0.13 -26.74
CA VAL A 469 8.26 -0.80 -25.61
C VAL A 469 9.53 -1.03 -24.83
N LYS A 470 9.53 -0.75 -23.53
CA LYS A 470 10.64 -0.96 -22.60
C LYS A 470 10.63 -2.37 -22.05
N THR A 471 11.79 -2.90 -21.70
CA THR A 471 11.92 -4.20 -21.03
C THR A 471 12.30 -4.00 -19.57
N ILE A 472 11.63 -4.70 -18.67
CA ILE A 472 11.88 -4.70 -17.23
C ILE A 472 12.12 -6.16 -16.81
N THR A 473 13.09 -6.39 -15.93
CA THR A 473 13.45 -7.74 -15.45
C THR A 473 13.25 -7.86 -13.95
N ILE A 474 12.75 -9.01 -13.50
CA ILE A 474 12.63 -9.36 -12.08
C ILE A 474 13.96 -9.82 -11.51
N SER A 475 14.14 -9.64 -10.20
CA SER A 475 15.16 -10.28 -9.38
C SER A 475 14.69 -10.38 -7.94
N GLU A 476 15.21 -11.36 -7.22
CA GLU A 476 14.93 -11.63 -5.81
C GLU A 476 16.25 -11.57 -5.03
N PRO A 477 16.22 -11.31 -3.72
CA PRO A 477 17.43 -11.15 -2.92
C PRO A 477 18.02 -12.47 -2.41
N TYR A 478 17.69 -13.59 -3.04
CA TYR A 478 18.15 -14.93 -2.66
C TYR A 478 19.06 -15.52 -3.74
N ILE A 479 19.98 -16.37 -3.31
CA ILE A 479 20.82 -17.16 -4.20
C ILE A 479 20.71 -18.64 -3.81
N ILE A 480 20.33 -19.48 -4.77
CA ILE A 480 20.24 -20.92 -4.55
C ILE A 480 21.64 -21.55 -4.51
N ASP A 481 21.87 -22.45 -3.55
CA ASP A 481 23.18 -23.04 -3.22
C ASP A 481 23.85 -23.83 -4.37
N SER A 482 23.08 -24.31 -5.35
CA SER A 482 23.58 -25.01 -6.53
C SER A 482 24.11 -24.10 -7.65
N LEU A 483 23.96 -22.78 -7.52
CA LEU A 483 24.35 -21.82 -8.55
C LEU A 483 25.82 -21.37 -8.40
N ALA A 484 26.50 -21.09 -9.52
CA ALA A 484 27.85 -20.53 -9.52
C ALA A 484 27.94 -19.21 -8.74
N ASN A 485 26.90 -18.37 -8.79
CA ASN A 485 26.84 -17.12 -8.04
C ASN A 485 26.82 -17.34 -6.51
N PHE A 486 26.40 -18.52 -6.03
CA PHE A 486 26.43 -18.84 -4.60
C PHE A 486 27.86 -18.93 -4.08
N GLU A 487 28.76 -19.66 -4.75
CA GLU A 487 30.14 -19.76 -4.35
C GLU A 487 30.84 -18.39 -4.44
N VAL A 488 30.55 -17.59 -5.47
CA VAL A 488 31.06 -16.20 -5.56
C VAL A 488 30.55 -15.34 -4.39
N ALA A 489 29.27 -15.42 -4.06
CA ALA A 489 28.70 -14.63 -2.96
C ALA A 489 29.23 -15.07 -1.59
N LYS A 490 29.48 -16.35 -1.41
CA LYS A 490 30.09 -16.93 -0.21
C LYS A 490 31.54 -16.48 -0.05
N ASP A 491 32.35 -16.54 -1.13
CA ASP A 491 33.75 -16.11 -1.13
C ASP A 491 33.90 -14.59 -0.87
N LEU A 492 32.92 -13.80 -1.34
CA LEU A 492 32.81 -12.36 -1.07
C LEU A 492 32.26 -12.04 0.31
N ASP A 493 31.85 -13.06 1.08
CA ASP A 493 31.21 -12.89 2.40
C ASP A 493 29.96 -11.98 2.38
N ILE A 494 29.11 -12.07 1.35
CA ILE A 494 27.95 -11.20 1.15
C ILE A 494 26.61 -11.87 1.44
N LEU A 495 26.60 -13.10 1.94
CA LEU A 495 25.40 -13.80 2.37
C LEU A 495 25.14 -13.61 3.86
N ALA A 496 23.89 -13.66 4.26
CA ALA A 496 23.47 -13.65 5.66
C ALA A 496 23.93 -14.96 6.35
N LYS A 497 24.10 -14.90 7.65
CA LYS A 497 24.73 -15.96 8.45
C LYS A 497 23.79 -16.50 9.52
N ASP A 498 24.14 -17.67 10.06
CA ASP A 498 23.56 -18.16 11.32
C ASP A 498 24.26 -17.48 12.52
N THR A 499 23.80 -17.79 13.73
CA THR A 499 24.38 -17.27 14.98
C THR A 499 25.79 -17.79 15.26
N LEU A 500 26.23 -18.83 14.54
CA LEU A 500 27.58 -19.40 14.63
C LEU A 500 28.54 -18.79 13.62
N GLY A 501 28.04 -17.96 12.69
CA GLY A 501 28.84 -17.30 11.66
C GLY A 501 28.97 -18.07 10.35
N ASN A 502 28.25 -19.18 10.16
CA ASN A 502 28.19 -19.88 8.88
C ASN A 502 27.17 -19.23 7.96
N VAL A 503 27.29 -19.42 6.65
CA VAL A 503 26.27 -18.99 5.69
C VAL A 503 24.94 -19.67 6.04
N TYR A 504 23.87 -18.87 6.18
CA TYR A 504 22.54 -19.39 6.42
C TYR A 504 21.94 -19.93 5.14
N ILE A 505 21.60 -21.20 5.10
CA ILE A 505 20.90 -21.85 3.98
C ILE A 505 19.51 -22.24 4.45
N ASP A 506 18.49 -21.59 3.93
CA ASP A 506 17.09 -21.99 4.17
C ASP A 506 16.75 -23.17 3.27
N LYS A 507 16.68 -24.36 3.85
CA LYS A 507 16.35 -25.60 3.16
C LYS A 507 14.84 -25.81 2.96
N GLN A 508 14.03 -24.93 3.56
CA GLN A 508 12.57 -24.98 3.43
C GLN A 508 12.05 -23.92 2.45
N PHE A 509 12.95 -23.14 1.87
CA PHE A 509 12.56 -22.13 0.89
C PHE A 509 12.02 -22.82 -0.37
N TYR A 510 10.82 -22.47 -0.78
CA TYR A 510 10.09 -23.22 -1.83
C TYR A 510 10.69 -23.10 -3.23
N PHE A 511 11.66 -22.21 -3.46
CA PHE A 511 12.44 -22.13 -4.71
C PHE A 511 13.73 -22.98 -4.71
N GLY A 512 14.00 -23.71 -3.65
CA GLY A 512 15.21 -24.50 -3.44
C GLY A 512 15.99 -24.04 -2.21
N ASN A 513 17.16 -24.64 -1.95
CA ASN A 513 18.02 -24.25 -0.83
C ASN A 513 18.53 -22.82 -1.03
N GLY A 514 17.91 -21.84 -0.42
CA GLY A 514 18.17 -20.42 -0.64
C GLY A 514 19.01 -19.80 0.45
N SER A 515 19.90 -18.89 0.08
CA SER A 515 20.60 -17.99 1.01
C SER A 515 20.26 -16.56 0.69
N LEU A 516 19.92 -15.79 1.73
CA LEU A 516 19.57 -14.38 1.59
C LEU A 516 20.86 -13.53 1.47
N ILE A 517 20.86 -12.57 0.55
CA ILE A 517 21.96 -11.61 0.40
C ILE A 517 21.92 -10.64 1.60
N ASP A 518 23.05 -10.40 2.26
CA ASP A 518 23.14 -9.40 3.32
C ASP A 518 23.29 -7.99 2.71
N ILE A 519 22.17 -7.43 2.25
CA ILE A 519 22.11 -6.14 1.54
C ILE A 519 22.64 -4.96 2.36
N PHE A 520 22.83 -5.12 3.66
CA PHE A 520 23.38 -4.11 4.55
C PHE A 520 24.90 -3.98 4.40
N LYS A 521 25.57 -4.95 3.76
CA LYS A 521 26.99 -4.90 3.43
C LYS A 521 27.20 -4.10 2.13
N PRO A 522 28.10 -3.11 2.10
CA PRO A 522 28.41 -2.36 0.87
C PRO A 522 28.85 -3.27 -0.28
N GLU A 523 29.62 -4.32 0.02
CA GLU A 523 30.13 -5.30 -0.95
C GLU A 523 28.98 -6.09 -1.60
N ALA A 524 27.95 -6.46 -0.83
CA ALA A 524 26.75 -7.13 -1.33
C ALA A 524 26.00 -6.21 -2.30
N ALA A 525 25.83 -4.96 -1.92
CA ALA A 525 25.18 -3.97 -2.74
C ALA A 525 25.98 -3.66 -4.03
N ASP A 526 27.32 -3.63 -3.99
CA ASP A 526 28.17 -3.44 -5.17
C ASP A 526 28.15 -4.65 -6.10
N TRP A 527 28.18 -5.86 -5.55
CA TRP A 527 28.06 -7.10 -6.32
C TRP A 527 26.70 -7.18 -7.05
N LEU A 528 25.60 -6.94 -6.34
CA LEU A 528 24.28 -6.98 -6.92
C LEU A 528 24.10 -5.89 -7.98
N TRP A 529 24.61 -4.69 -7.71
CA TRP A 529 24.62 -3.61 -8.69
C TRP A 529 25.40 -3.95 -9.96
N SER A 530 26.51 -4.69 -9.87
CA SER A 530 27.26 -5.13 -11.05
C SER A 530 26.38 -5.95 -12.01
N LYS A 531 25.49 -6.78 -11.47
CA LYS A 531 24.52 -7.59 -12.25
C LYS A 531 23.46 -6.70 -12.89
N TYR A 532 22.88 -5.77 -12.14
CA TYR A 532 21.88 -4.83 -12.66
C TYR A 532 22.47 -3.88 -13.70
N LYS A 533 23.68 -3.41 -13.50
CA LYS A 533 24.35 -2.53 -14.46
C LYS A 533 24.52 -3.22 -15.81
N THR A 534 24.90 -4.51 -15.84
CA THR A 534 24.98 -5.29 -17.08
C THR A 534 23.61 -5.34 -17.79
N GLN A 535 22.51 -5.50 -17.05
CA GLN A 535 21.17 -5.48 -17.65
C GLN A 535 20.82 -4.10 -18.23
N PHE A 536 21.14 -3.00 -17.53
CA PHE A 536 20.94 -1.64 -18.06
C PHE A 536 21.79 -1.38 -19.31
N GLU A 537 23.01 -1.91 -19.37
CA GLU A 537 23.89 -1.82 -20.54
C GLU A 537 23.35 -2.64 -21.74
N GLN A 538 22.60 -3.71 -21.48
CA GLN A 538 21.88 -4.50 -22.49
C GLN A 538 20.58 -3.85 -22.95
N GLY A 539 20.17 -2.71 -22.36
CA GLY A 539 18.97 -1.95 -22.74
C GLY A 539 17.75 -2.14 -21.84
N VAL A 540 17.85 -2.90 -20.74
CA VAL A 540 16.79 -2.97 -19.72
C VAL A 540 16.52 -1.57 -19.18
N ALA A 541 15.24 -1.18 -19.10
CA ALA A 541 14.83 0.18 -18.76
C ALA A 541 14.48 0.37 -17.27
N GLY A 542 14.20 -0.71 -16.57
CA GLY A 542 13.84 -0.70 -15.15
C GLY A 542 14.01 -2.07 -14.53
N LEU A 543 13.93 -2.14 -13.22
CA LEU A 543 14.08 -3.36 -12.43
C LEU A 543 12.80 -3.65 -11.66
N TRP A 544 12.56 -4.93 -11.39
CA TRP A 544 11.55 -5.42 -10.46
C TRP A 544 12.22 -6.23 -9.34
N GLY A 545 12.11 -5.73 -8.10
CA GLY A 545 12.57 -6.43 -6.91
C GLY A 545 11.42 -7.11 -6.19
N ASP A 546 11.40 -8.44 -6.22
CA ASP A 546 10.38 -9.25 -5.55
C ASP A 546 10.94 -9.96 -4.32
N LEU A 547 10.08 -10.50 -3.45
CA LEU A 547 10.42 -11.23 -2.22
C LEU A 547 11.29 -10.45 -1.23
N GLY A 548 11.20 -9.12 -1.25
CA GLY A 548 12.08 -8.20 -0.50
C GLY A 548 11.59 -7.79 0.89
N GLU A 549 10.63 -8.48 1.49
CA GLU A 549 10.21 -8.29 2.90
C GLU A 549 11.34 -8.52 3.91
N PRO A 550 12.17 -9.55 3.83
CA PRO A 550 12.27 -10.75 2.98
C PRO A 550 11.16 -11.79 3.25
N GLU A 551 10.73 -12.51 2.18
CA GLU A 551 9.65 -13.49 2.31
C GLU A 551 10.01 -14.67 3.23
N SER A 552 11.22 -15.20 3.12
CA SER A 552 11.79 -16.13 4.09
C SER A 552 12.91 -15.45 4.89
N HIS A 553 12.67 -15.21 6.17
CA HIS A 553 13.61 -14.51 7.05
C HIS A 553 13.56 -15.11 8.47
N PRO A 554 14.11 -16.30 8.66
CA PRO A 554 14.12 -16.99 9.95
C PRO A 554 14.74 -16.14 11.06
N SER A 555 14.14 -16.15 12.26
CA SER A 555 14.55 -15.28 13.38
C SER A 555 15.98 -15.52 13.89
N ASP A 556 16.56 -16.69 13.60
CA ASP A 556 17.95 -17.06 13.93
C ASP A 556 18.96 -16.68 12.81
N LEU A 557 18.47 -16.13 11.70
CA LEU A 557 19.32 -15.54 10.66
C LEU A 557 19.86 -14.20 11.14
N LYS A 558 21.13 -13.95 10.86
CA LYS A 558 21.86 -12.76 11.26
C LYS A 558 22.44 -12.01 10.06
N HIS A 559 22.19 -10.72 10.03
CA HIS A 559 22.85 -9.74 9.16
C HIS A 559 23.99 -9.04 9.89
N VAL A 560 24.81 -8.31 9.15
CA VAL A 560 25.91 -7.52 9.72
C VAL A 560 25.42 -6.46 10.72
N VAL A 561 24.16 -6.01 10.60
CA VAL A 561 23.56 -4.93 11.42
C VAL A 561 22.60 -5.42 12.51
N GLY A 562 22.27 -6.71 12.58
CA GLY A 562 21.37 -7.26 13.58
C GLY A 562 20.76 -8.60 13.21
N MET A 563 19.94 -9.12 14.09
CA MET A 563 19.15 -10.33 13.85
C MET A 563 17.99 -10.04 12.89
N ALA A 564 17.46 -11.08 12.25
CA ALA A 564 16.36 -10.97 11.29
C ALA A 564 15.20 -10.10 11.80
N ASP A 565 14.65 -10.38 12.98
CA ASP A 565 13.49 -9.63 13.51
C ASP A 565 13.81 -8.17 13.88
N GLU A 566 15.10 -7.82 14.03
CA GLU A 566 15.53 -6.44 14.28
C GLU A 566 15.58 -5.59 13.02
N VAL A 567 15.84 -6.22 11.85
CA VAL A 567 16.11 -5.51 10.60
C VAL A 567 15.17 -5.86 9.45
N HIS A 568 14.23 -6.76 9.67
CA HIS A 568 13.30 -7.25 8.66
C HIS A 568 12.59 -6.12 7.90
N ASN A 569 11.96 -5.20 8.62
CA ASN A 569 11.15 -4.14 8.01
C ASN A 569 11.97 -3.14 7.17
N ILE A 570 13.29 -3.08 7.35
CA ILE A 570 14.16 -2.18 6.59
C ILE A 570 14.96 -2.88 5.48
N TYR A 571 14.80 -4.17 5.29
CA TYR A 571 15.54 -4.89 4.26
C TYR A 571 15.24 -4.36 2.84
N GLY A 572 13.95 -4.28 2.46
CA GLY A 572 13.53 -3.73 1.17
C GLY A 572 13.91 -2.25 0.99
N HIS A 573 13.91 -1.48 2.08
CA HIS A 573 14.39 -0.10 2.09
C HIS A 573 15.87 0.01 1.71
N TYR A 574 16.72 -0.83 2.30
CA TYR A 574 18.16 -0.84 1.99
C TYR A 574 18.45 -1.41 0.61
N TRP A 575 17.67 -2.37 0.14
CA TRP A 575 17.77 -2.85 -1.23
C TRP A 575 17.45 -1.73 -2.24
N ALA A 576 16.33 -1.04 -2.08
CA ALA A 576 15.98 0.11 -2.91
C ALA A 576 17.05 1.23 -2.84
N LYS A 577 17.52 1.55 -1.63
CA LYS A 577 18.62 2.50 -1.41
C LYS A 577 19.87 2.11 -2.18
N SER A 578 20.27 0.85 -2.09
CA SER A 578 21.50 0.35 -2.73
C SER A 578 21.46 0.49 -4.25
N ILE A 579 20.31 0.19 -4.87
CA ILE A 579 20.07 0.37 -6.30
C ILE A 579 20.07 1.85 -6.66
N TYR A 580 19.30 2.65 -5.93
CA TYR A 580 19.15 4.07 -6.22
C TYR A 580 20.46 4.84 -6.18
N GLU A 581 21.26 4.69 -5.12
CA GLU A 581 22.52 5.40 -4.95
C GLU A 581 23.52 5.06 -6.07
N ARG A 582 23.59 3.79 -6.48
CA ARG A 582 24.49 3.33 -7.54
C ARG A 582 23.99 3.73 -8.92
N PHE A 583 22.67 3.67 -9.13
CA PHE A 583 22.06 4.16 -10.37
C PHE A 583 22.30 5.68 -10.53
N ARG A 584 22.12 6.48 -9.47
CA ARG A 584 22.42 7.93 -9.50
C ARG A 584 23.89 8.21 -9.80
N ARG A 585 24.81 7.41 -9.27
CA ARG A 585 26.25 7.52 -9.55
C ARG A 585 26.56 7.25 -11.02
N ASP A 586 26.03 6.16 -11.58
CA ASP A 586 26.41 5.68 -12.92
C ASP A 586 25.55 6.30 -14.04
N TYR A 587 24.31 6.68 -13.73
CA TYR A 587 23.33 7.27 -14.66
C TYR A 587 22.70 8.57 -14.11
N PRO A 588 23.49 9.63 -13.82
CA PRO A 588 23.02 10.81 -13.08
C PRO A 588 21.93 11.60 -13.78
N LYS A 589 21.78 11.45 -15.09
CA LYS A 589 20.76 12.17 -15.89
C LYS A 589 19.50 11.34 -16.20
N ARG A 590 19.48 10.04 -15.86
CA ARG A 590 18.33 9.16 -16.15
C ARG A 590 17.43 9.05 -14.92
N ARG A 591 16.12 8.93 -15.13
CA ARG A 591 15.17 8.57 -14.07
C ARG A 591 15.15 7.06 -13.89
N LEU A 592 15.13 6.62 -12.62
CA LEU A 592 15.05 5.22 -12.26
C LEU A 592 13.56 4.78 -12.19
N PHE A 593 13.29 3.56 -12.64
CA PHE A 593 12.09 2.81 -12.30
C PHE A 593 12.50 1.53 -11.57
N PHE A 594 12.08 1.41 -10.31
CA PHE A 594 12.29 0.22 -9.49
C PHE A 594 10.95 -0.22 -8.88
N LEU A 595 10.35 -1.25 -9.47
CA LEU A 595 9.16 -1.92 -8.94
C LEU A 595 9.59 -2.78 -7.76
N ALA A 596 9.01 -2.59 -6.56
CA ALA A 596 9.42 -3.32 -5.37
C ALA A 596 8.23 -3.61 -4.46
N ARG A 597 8.16 -4.85 -3.94
CA ARG A 597 7.02 -5.32 -3.13
C ARG A 597 7.00 -4.71 -1.73
N SER A 598 8.15 -4.41 -1.16
CA SER A 598 8.31 -4.08 0.25
C SER A 598 9.29 -2.94 0.49
N GLY A 599 9.12 -2.25 1.60
CA GLY A 599 9.98 -1.14 2.02
C GLY A 599 9.68 -0.70 3.45
N PHE A 600 10.10 0.52 3.79
CA PHE A 600 9.92 1.15 5.10
C PHE A 600 9.52 2.62 4.91
N ALA A 601 9.25 3.35 6.01
CA ALA A 601 9.06 4.79 5.97
C ALA A 601 10.24 5.47 5.25
N GLY A 602 9.96 6.35 4.28
CA GLY A 602 10.99 7.04 3.52
C GLY A 602 11.53 6.29 2.28
N SER A 603 11.11 5.05 2.01
CA SER A 603 11.57 4.30 0.82
C SER A 603 11.16 4.96 -0.50
N GLN A 604 10.09 5.76 -0.51
CA GLN A 604 9.62 6.49 -1.70
C GLN A 604 10.73 7.36 -2.32
N ARG A 605 11.67 7.89 -1.53
CA ARG A 605 12.76 8.73 -2.04
C ARG A 605 13.76 8.01 -2.95
N TYR A 606 13.73 6.67 -2.96
CA TYR A 606 14.61 5.84 -3.77
C TYR A 606 13.98 5.39 -5.10
N SER A 607 13.05 6.17 -5.63
CA SER A 607 12.32 5.87 -6.88
C SER A 607 11.66 4.49 -6.88
N MET A 608 11.07 4.12 -5.76
CA MET A 608 10.41 2.84 -5.55
C MET A 608 8.91 2.92 -5.91
N PHE A 609 8.42 1.95 -6.67
CA PHE A 609 7.02 1.84 -7.13
C PHE A 609 6.42 0.55 -6.59
N PRO A 610 5.70 0.58 -5.46
CA PRO A 610 5.18 -0.62 -4.85
C PRO A 610 3.84 -1.07 -5.48
N TRP A 611 3.60 -2.39 -5.37
CA TRP A 611 2.29 -2.97 -5.65
C TRP A 611 1.77 -3.73 -4.43
N THR A 612 0.50 -4.11 -4.48
CA THR A 612 -0.22 -4.68 -3.33
C THR A 612 0.10 -6.15 -3.07
N GLY A 613 1.02 -6.78 -3.84
CA GLY A 613 1.38 -8.19 -3.70
C GLY A 613 0.38 -9.13 -4.37
N ASP A 614 0.42 -10.40 -3.99
CA ASP A 614 -0.21 -11.54 -4.64
C ASP A 614 -1.71 -11.65 -4.35
N VAL A 615 -2.48 -10.71 -4.86
CA VAL A 615 -3.92 -10.61 -4.61
C VAL A 615 -4.71 -11.74 -5.28
N SER A 616 -5.78 -12.21 -4.64
CA SER A 616 -6.73 -13.16 -5.24
C SER A 616 -7.38 -12.58 -6.51
N ARG A 617 -7.50 -13.43 -7.55
CA ARG A 617 -8.32 -13.12 -8.75
C ARG A 617 -9.78 -13.32 -8.43
N SER A 618 -10.35 -12.39 -7.66
CA SER A 618 -11.71 -12.46 -7.16
C SER A 618 -12.28 -11.05 -6.96
N TRP A 619 -13.58 -10.97 -6.76
CA TRP A 619 -14.24 -9.70 -6.41
C TRP A 619 -13.77 -9.18 -5.04
N GLY A 620 -13.50 -10.07 -4.07
CA GLY A 620 -12.89 -9.71 -2.79
C GLY A 620 -11.47 -9.17 -2.93
N GLY A 621 -10.71 -9.75 -3.87
CA GLY A 621 -9.39 -9.25 -4.25
C GLY A 621 -9.45 -7.84 -4.86
N LEU A 622 -10.40 -7.58 -5.77
CA LEU A 622 -10.60 -6.22 -6.34
C LEU A 622 -11.01 -5.22 -5.25
N GLN A 623 -11.93 -5.59 -4.36
CA GLN A 623 -12.35 -4.74 -3.25
C GLN A 623 -11.19 -4.36 -2.33
N ALA A 624 -10.28 -5.29 -2.06
CA ALA A 624 -9.10 -5.09 -1.22
C ALA A 624 -8.14 -4.00 -1.74
N GLN A 625 -8.13 -3.76 -3.06
CA GLN A 625 -7.18 -2.82 -3.69
C GLN A 625 -7.45 -1.37 -3.32
N LEU A 626 -8.70 -1.02 -3.07
CA LEU A 626 -9.07 0.36 -2.78
C LEU A 626 -8.50 0.83 -1.42
N PRO A 627 -8.82 0.17 -0.30
CA PRO A 627 -8.25 0.57 0.99
C PRO A 627 -6.73 0.39 1.04
N ALA A 628 -6.16 -0.65 0.41
CA ALA A 628 -4.72 -0.86 0.37
C ALA A 628 -3.97 0.30 -0.32
N MET A 629 -4.42 0.74 -1.49
CA MET A 629 -3.87 1.89 -2.20
C MET A 629 -4.02 3.19 -1.40
N LEU A 630 -5.18 3.42 -0.81
CA LEU A 630 -5.48 4.68 -0.10
C LEU A 630 -4.72 4.78 1.24
N ASN A 631 -4.57 3.68 2.00
CA ASN A 631 -3.76 3.65 3.21
C ASN A 631 -2.27 3.88 2.91
N MET A 632 -1.74 3.32 1.82
CA MET A 632 -0.38 3.61 1.36
C MET A 632 -0.21 5.08 0.97
N SER A 633 -1.18 5.67 0.29
CA SER A 633 -1.19 7.10 -0.02
C SER A 633 -1.15 7.96 1.24
N MET A 634 -1.95 7.62 2.27
CA MET A 634 -1.92 8.29 3.57
C MET A 634 -0.65 8.00 4.38
N SER A 635 0.12 7.00 3.98
CA SER A 635 1.45 6.70 4.54
C SER A 635 2.62 7.35 3.76
N GLY A 636 2.31 8.25 2.81
CA GLY A 636 3.31 8.98 2.03
C GLY A 636 3.95 8.17 0.89
N VAL A 637 3.34 7.05 0.49
CA VAL A 637 3.77 6.20 -0.64
C VAL A 637 2.79 6.35 -1.80
N PRO A 638 3.08 7.21 -2.79
CA PRO A 638 2.09 7.75 -3.73
C PRO A 638 1.81 6.86 -4.95
N TYR A 639 2.60 5.82 -5.22
CA TYR A 639 2.54 5.03 -6.45
C TYR A 639 2.08 3.58 -6.25
N MET A 640 1.36 3.31 -5.13
CA MET A 640 0.77 1.98 -4.91
C MET A 640 -0.21 1.63 -6.02
N HIS A 641 -0.10 0.41 -6.54
CA HIS A 641 -0.98 -0.14 -7.57
C HIS A 641 -1.21 -1.64 -7.33
N SER A 642 -2.08 -2.25 -8.13
CA SER A 642 -2.39 -3.68 -8.02
C SER A 642 -1.85 -4.47 -9.19
N ASP A 643 -1.79 -5.80 -9.04
CA ASP A 643 -1.79 -6.75 -10.12
C ASP A 643 -3.17 -6.70 -10.79
N ALA A 644 -3.28 -5.88 -11.85
CA ALA A 644 -4.59 -5.61 -12.45
C ALA A 644 -5.11 -6.85 -13.18
N GLY A 645 -6.33 -7.29 -12.79
CA GLY A 645 -6.95 -8.52 -13.21
C GLY A 645 -6.87 -9.63 -12.15
N GLY A 646 -6.08 -9.44 -11.08
CA GLY A 646 -5.85 -10.42 -10.01
C GLY A 646 -4.72 -11.39 -10.32
N PHE A 647 -3.84 -11.62 -9.33
CA PHE A 647 -2.65 -12.44 -9.50
C PHE A 647 -2.94 -13.94 -9.34
N ALA A 648 -3.41 -14.31 -8.14
CA ALA A 648 -3.46 -15.69 -7.68
C ALA A 648 -4.88 -16.26 -7.63
N LEU A 649 -4.99 -17.56 -7.59
CA LEU A 649 -6.24 -18.29 -7.42
C LEU A 649 -7.32 -17.88 -8.45
N GLY A 650 -8.56 -18.37 -8.28
CA GLY A 650 -9.69 -17.96 -9.12
C GLY A 650 -9.55 -18.33 -10.61
N GLU A 651 -10.66 -18.30 -11.29
CA GLU A 651 -10.76 -18.62 -12.71
C GLU A 651 -10.75 -17.34 -13.57
N LYS A 652 -10.67 -17.52 -14.88
CA LYS A 652 -10.81 -16.44 -15.84
C LYS A 652 -12.25 -15.90 -15.83
N ASP A 653 -12.42 -14.64 -15.45
CA ASP A 653 -13.70 -13.93 -15.42
C ASP A 653 -13.59 -12.66 -16.26
N ASP A 654 -14.34 -12.59 -17.36
CA ASP A 654 -14.29 -11.45 -18.29
C ASP A 654 -14.88 -10.16 -17.67
N GLU A 655 -15.90 -10.26 -16.79
CA GLU A 655 -16.47 -9.08 -16.12
C GLU A 655 -15.49 -8.55 -15.07
N LEU A 656 -14.99 -9.43 -14.19
CA LEU A 656 -14.02 -9.06 -13.16
C LEU A 656 -12.79 -8.40 -13.78
N TYR A 657 -12.23 -8.99 -14.83
CA TYR A 657 -11.09 -8.44 -15.55
C TYR A 657 -11.42 -7.06 -16.13
N THR A 658 -12.56 -6.90 -16.80
CA THR A 658 -13.00 -5.61 -17.34
C THR A 658 -13.09 -4.55 -16.25
N ARG A 659 -13.75 -4.84 -15.11
CA ARG A 659 -13.91 -3.92 -13.98
C ARG A 659 -12.58 -3.58 -13.32
N TRP A 660 -11.68 -4.57 -13.20
CA TRP A 660 -10.36 -4.31 -12.64
C TRP A 660 -9.52 -3.41 -13.54
N LEU A 661 -9.52 -3.63 -14.86
CA LEU A 661 -8.80 -2.77 -15.80
C LEU A 661 -9.39 -1.35 -15.87
N GLN A 662 -10.72 -1.20 -15.78
CA GLN A 662 -11.37 0.11 -15.65
C GLN A 662 -10.86 0.85 -14.40
N TYR A 663 -10.78 0.18 -13.25
CA TYR A 663 -10.19 0.72 -12.03
C TYR A 663 -8.71 1.08 -12.23
N ALA A 664 -7.92 0.16 -12.75
CA ALA A 664 -6.48 0.32 -12.89
C ALA A 664 -6.07 1.50 -13.79
N VAL A 665 -6.90 1.89 -14.74
CA VAL A 665 -6.68 3.10 -15.57
C VAL A 665 -6.66 4.37 -14.72
N PHE A 666 -7.35 4.40 -13.59
CA PHE A 666 -7.40 5.51 -12.62
C PHE A 666 -6.58 5.24 -11.36
N THR A 667 -5.56 4.40 -11.45
CA THR A 667 -4.54 4.22 -10.39
C THR A 667 -3.22 4.86 -10.80
N PRO A 668 -2.29 5.09 -9.87
CA PRO A 668 -1.00 5.69 -10.21
C PRO A 668 -0.25 4.96 -11.31
N ILE A 669 -0.22 3.63 -11.28
CA ILE A 669 0.43 2.76 -12.28
C ILE A 669 -0.62 1.79 -12.85
N LEU A 670 -0.57 1.55 -14.16
CA LEU A 670 -1.38 0.53 -14.85
C LEU A 670 -0.48 -0.65 -15.20
N ARG A 671 -0.61 -1.75 -14.46
CA ARG A 671 0.16 -2.98 -14.68
C ARG A 671 -0.76 -4.20 -14.62
N PRO A 672 -1.26 -4.71 -15.76
CA PRO A 672 -1.86 -6.04 -15.82
C PRO A 672 -0.81 -7.08 -15.43
N HIS A 673 -1.15 -7.96 -14.46
CA HIS A 673 -0.28 -9.05 -14.03
C HIS A 673 -1.10 -10.19 -13.44
N GLY A 674 -0.67 -11.43 -13.66
CA GLY A 674 -1.36 -12.61 -13.15
C GLY A 674 -0.58 -13.88 -13.34
N SER A 675 -0.91 -14.89 -12.54
CA SER A 675 -0.38 -16.25 -12.61
C SER A 675 -1.48 -17.24 -13.02
N GLY A 676 -1.14 -18.24 -13.82
CA GLY A 676 -2.06 -19.31 -14.24
C GLY A 676 -3.10 -18.91 -15.30
N VAL A 677 -3.61 -17.69 -15.26
CA VAL A 677 -4.53 -17.12 -16.27
C VAL A 677 -3.81 -15.97 -16.97
N PRO A 678 -3.90 -15.86 -18.32
CA PRO A 678 -3.31 -14.75 -19.04
C PRO A 678 -3.83 -13.40 -18.55
N SER A 679 -2.91 -12.46 -18.30
CA SER A 679 -3.22 -11.09 -17.89
C SER A 679 -3.36 -10.12 -19.06
N GLU A 680 -3.03 -10.57 -20.28
CA GLU A 680 -3.09 -9.76 -21.49
C GLU A 680 -4.53 -9.67 -22.01
N PRO A 681 -5.03 -8.45 -22.33
CA PRO A 681 -6.40 -8.26 -22.80
C PRO A 681 -6.70 -8.98 -24.12
N VAL A 682 -5.68 -9.27 -24.92
CA VAL A 682 -5.82 -9.95 -26.23
C VAL A 682 -6.38 -11.38 -26.12
N TYR A 683 -6.35 -11.99 -24.94
CA TYR A 683 -6.87 -13.33 -24.69
C TYR A 683 -8.29 -13.37 -24.13
N PHE A 684 -8.93 -12.23 -23.97
CA PHE A 684 -10.32 -12.13 -23.49
C PHE A 684 -11.31 -12.06 -24.66
N ASN A 685 -12.61 -12.09 -24.38
CA ASN A 685 -13.64 -11.97 -25.42
C ASN A 685 -13.62 -10.58 -26.08
N ASP A 686 -14.27 -10.46 -27.25
CA ASP A 686 -14.20 -9.25 -28.07
C ASP A 686 -14.81 -8.01 -27.37
N THR A 687 -15.82 -8.19 -26.52
CA THR A 687 -16.40 -7.12 -25.73
C THR A 687 -15.40 -6.60 -24.70
N THR A 688 -14.79 -7.49 -23.93
CA THR A 688 -13.73 -7.16 -22.97
C THR A 688 -12.54 -6.49 -23.66
N LYS A 689 -12.05 -7.05 -24.77
CA LYS A 689 -10.97 -6.44 -25.57
C LYS A 689 -11.28 -5.00 -25.96
N ARG A 690 -12.47 -4.76 -26.52
CA ARG A 690 -12.89 -3.41 -26.95
C ARG A 690 -12.90 -2.45 -25.77
N ILE A 691 -13.57 -2.84 -24.67
CA ILE A 691 -13.71 -1.97 -23.49
C ILE A 691 -12.35 -1.65 -22.89
N VAL A 692 -11.53 -2.68 -22.63
CA VAL A 692 -10.21 -2.51 -22.03
C VAL A 692 -9.30 -1.65 -22.89
N ARG A 693 -9.30 -1.85 -24.22
CA ARG A 693 -8.54 -1.02 -25.16
C ARG A 693 -8.96 0.44 -25.10
N ASP A 694 -10.28 0.72 -25.10
CA ASP A 694 -10.79 2.09 -25.03
C ASP A 694 -10.38 2.77 -23.72
N PHE A 695 -10.42 2.04 -22.60
CA PHE A 695 -9.95 2.55 -21.30
C PHE A 695 -8.42 2.74 -21.23
N MET A 696 -7.64 1.84 -21.78
CA MET A 696 -6.20 2.04 -21.92
C MET A 696 -5.90 3.29 -22.75
N LYS A 697 -6.56 3.46 -23.89
CA LYS A 697 -6.43 4.68 -24.73
C LYS A 697 -6.86 5.95 -23.99
N LEU A 698 -7.88 5.88 -23.12
CA LEU A 698 -8.25 7.00 -22.27
C LEU A 698 -7.11 7.39 -21.32
N ARG A 699 -6.40 6.41 -20.71
CA ARG A 699 -5.25 6.71 -19.86
C ARG A 699 -4.19 7.52 -20.59
N TYR A 700 -3.88 7.16 -21.85
CA TYR A 700 -2.92 7.93 -22.67
C TYR A 700 -3.45 9.33 -23.02
N ARG A 701 -4.74 9.48 -23.17
CA ARG A 701 -5.34 10.82 -23.33
C ARG A 701 -5.25 11.66 -22.07
N LEU A 702 -5.28 11.05 -20.89
CA LEU A 702 -5.16 11.69 -19.58
C LEU A 702 -3.70 11.94 -19.15
N LEU A 703 -2.69 11.58 -19.95
CA LEU A 703 -1.28 11.75 -19.58
C LEU A 703 -0.92 13.17 -19.11
N PRO A 704 -1.39 14.27 -19.74
CA PRO A 704 -1.10 15.62 -19.22
C PRO A 704 -1.59 15.82 -17.79
N TYR A 705 -2.77 15.31 -17.46
CA TYR A 705 -3.35 15.36 -16.11
C TYR A 705 -2.59 14.47 -15.11
N ILE A 706 -2.28 13.23 -15.50
CA ILE A 706 -1.58 12.25 -14.67
C ILE A 706 -0.14 12.71 -14.39
N TYR A 707 0.56 13.17 -15.43
CA TYR A 707 1.96 13.61 -15.30
C TYR A 707 2.09 14.88 -14.46
N THR A 708 1.13 15.80 -14.57
CA THR A 708 1.03 16.97 -13.71
C THR A 708 0.80 16.58 -12.24
N ALA A 709 -0.06 15.58 -11.98
CA ALA A 709 -0.26 15.05 -10.62
C ALA A 709 1.02 14.40 -10.08
N ALA A 710 1.77 13.68 -10.90
CA ALA A 710 3.06 13.10 -10.55
C ALA A 710 4.14 14.16 -10.24
N TRP A 711 4.17 15.24 -11.01
CA TRP A 711 5.03 16.39 -10.71
C TRP A 711 4.68 17.02 -9.35
N LYS A 712 3.39 17.17 -9.01
CA LYS A 712 2.96 17.63 -7.69
C LYS A 712 3.40 16.67 -6.58
N THR A 713 3.35 15.38 -6.83
CA THR A 713 3.89 14.38 -5.89
C THR A 713 5.38 14.61 -5.65
N ALA A 714 6.17 14.80 -6.71
CA ALA A 714 7.61 15.00 -6.61
C ALA A 714 8.00 16.34 -5.95
N THR A 715 7.22 17.40 -6.18
CA THR A 715 7.53 18.74 -5.66
C THR A 715 6.93 19.01 -4.29
N VAL A 716 5.70 18.56 -4.05
CA VAL A 716 4.93 18.88 -2.83
C VAL A 716 4.75 17.67 -1.90
N GLY A 717 4.77 16.44 -2.43
CA GLY A 717 4.50 15.21 -1.67
C GLY A 717 3.02 14.79 -1.65
N ILE A 718 2.16 15.42 -2.44
CA ILE A 718 0.73 15.08 -2.50
C ILE A 718 0.56 13.81 -3.35
N PRO A 719 -0.08 12.74 -2.84
CA PRO A 719 -0.27 11.50 -3.60
C PRO A 719 -1.24 11.68 -4.77
N ILE A 720 -1.11 10.84 -5.81
CA ILE A 720 -1.99 10.86 -6.99
C ILE A 720 -3.40 10.40 -6.63
N ALA A 721 -3.52 9.23 -5.97
CA ALA A 721 -4.80 8.74 -5.46
C ALA A 721 -4.96 9.16 -3.99
N LYS A 722 -6.16 9.62 -3.61
CA LYS A 722 -6.43 10.16 -2.26
C LYS A 722 -7.82 9.78 -1.80
N PRO A 723 -8.02 9.43 -0.51
CA PRO A 723 -9.37 9.23 0.03
C PRO A 723 -10.17 10.54 -0.05
N VAL A 724 -11.49 10.43 -0.03
CA VAL A 724 -12.39 11.59 -0.17
C VAL A 724 -12.21 12.57 0.97
N PHE A 725 -12.01 12.10 2.20
CA PHE A 725 -11.76 12.94 3.37
C PHE A 725 -10.50 13.81 3.26
N PHE A 726 -9.58 13.51 2.36
CA PHE A 726 -8.38 14.33 2.12
C PHE A 726 -8.73 15.78 1.75
N TYR A 727 -9.83 15.98 1.02
CA TYR A 727 -10.35 17.29 0.64
C TYR A 727 -11.63 17.70 1.37
N TYR A 728 -12.31 16.75 2.03
CA TYR A 728 -13.55 16.95 2.76
C TYR A 728 -13.44 16.32 4.16
N PRO A 729 -12.50 16.83 5.01
CA PRO A 729 -12.21 16.24 6.32
C PRO A 729 -13.38 16.31 7.31
N ASP A 730 -14.26 17.32 7.16
CA ASP A 730 -15.37 17.58 8.07
C ASP A 730 -16.66 16.81 7.69
N ASP A 731 -16.64 16.02 6.62
CA ASP A 731 -17.81 15.23 6.19
C ASP A 731 -17.69 13.80 6.73
N GLU A 732 -18.37 13.54 7.84
CA GLU A 732 -18.35 12.25 8.56
C GLU A 732 -18.66 11.03 7.68
N ARG A 733 -19.41 11.21 6.56
CA ARG A 733 -19.71 10.12 5.62
C ARG A 733 -18.45 9.49 5.01
N PHE A 734 -17.36 10.24 4.99
CA PHE A 734 -16.10 9.80 4.36
C PHE A 734 -15.03 9.32 5.32
N GLU A 735 -15.23 9.38 6.63
CA GLU A 735 -14.23 8.97 7.65
C GLU A 735 -13.69 7.54 7.47
N ASN A 736 -14.51 6.60 7.06
CA ASN A 736 -14.09 5.23 6.74
C ASN A 736 -14.48 4.80 5.31
N HIS A 737 -14.66 5.79 4.42
CA HIS A 737 -15.08 5.55 3.05
C HIS A 737 -13.88 5.26 2.14
N TYR A 738 -13.94 4.18 1.37
CA TYR A 738 -12.94 3.79 0.37
C TYR A 738 -13.54 3.37 -0.99
N ASN A 739 -14.88 3.33 -1.12
CA ASN A 739 -15.55 2.92 -2.35
C ASN A 739 -15.45 3.95 -3.49
N SER A 740 -14.99 5.15 -3.18
CA SER A 740 -14.59 6.15 -4.15
C SER A 740 -13.40 6.96 -3.63
N TYR A 741 -12.65 7.55 -4.56
CA TYR A 741 -11.43 8.28 -4.23
C TYR A 741 -11.13 9.37 -5.26
N PHE A 742 -10.28 10.32 -4.92
CA PHE A 742 -9.76 11.30 -5.86
C PHE A 742 -8.57 10.75 -6.63
N PHE A 743 -8.65 10.82 -7.95
CA PHE A 743 -7.54 10.63 -8.87
C PHE A 743 -7.08 12.00 -9.39
N GLY A 744 -5.86 12.42 -9.04
CA GLY A 744 -5.46 13.82 -9.14
C GLY A 744 -6.21 14.70 -8.13
N SER A 745 -6.49 15.96 -8.49
CA SER A 745 -7.20 16.92 -7.63
C SER A 745 -8.70 17.03 -7.91
N ASP A 746 -9.15 16.62 -9.10
CA ASP A 746 -10.42 17.06 -9.63
C ASP A 746 -11.34 15.94 -10.11
N LEU A 747 -10.83 14.73 -10.27
CA LEU A 747 -11.60 13.54 -10.65
C LEU A 747 -11.89 12.66 -9.43
N LEU A 748 -13.18 12.45 -9.13
CA LEU A 748 -13.64 11.46 -8.17
C LEU A 748 -14.03 10.20 -8.94
N VAL A 749 -13.41 9.08 -8.60
CA VAL A 749 -13.58 7.76 -9.24
C VAL A 749 -14.28 6.82 -8.28
N ALA A 750 -15.33 6.14 -8.74
CA ALA A 750 -16.08 5.15 -7.96
C ALA A 750 -16.09 3.80 -8.69
N PRO A 751 -15.11 2.91 -8.45
CA PRO A 751 -15.01 1.63 -9.13
C PRO A 751 -16.20 0.71 -8.85
N VAL A 752 -16.56 -0.09 -9.87
CA VAL A 752 -17.55 -1.15 -9.72
C VAL A 752 -16.84 -2.40 -9.20
N THR A 753 -17.15 -2.79 -7.98
CA THR A 753 -16.45 -3.87 -7.25
C THR A 753 -17.37 -5.06 -6.89
N SER A 754 -18.52 -5.16 -7.59
CA SER A 754 -19.45 -6.28 -7.41
C SER A 754 -19.95 -6.78 -8.76
N PRO A 755 -20.14 -8.09 -8.94
CA PRO A 755 -20.55 -8.69 -10.21
C PRO A 755 -22.00 -8.36 -10.57
N GLY A 756 -22.28 -8.25 -11.88
CA GLY A 756 -23.62 -8.23 -12.45
C GLY A 756 -24.47 -7.01 -12.10
N ILE A 757 -23.88 -5.96 -11.52
CA ILE A 757 -24.62 -4.75 -11.17
C ILE A 757 -24.74 -3.81 -12.38
N ASN A 758 -25.88 -3.19 -12.54
CA ASN A 758 -26.15 -2.19 -13.55
C ASN A 758 -26.49 -0.82 -12.98
N ARG A 759 -26.54 -0.69 -11.66
CA ARG A 759 -26.76 0.56 -10.93
C ARG A 759 -26.04 0.51 -9.58
N MET A 760 -25.45 1.64 -9.18
CA MET A 760 -24.82 1.79 -7.86
C MET A 760 -25.13 3.16 -7.26
N GLN A 761 -24.95 3.27 -5.95
CA GLN A 761 -24.99 4.54 -5.22
C GLN A 761 -23.56 5.05 -5.04
N VAL A 762 -23.34 6.32 -5.31
CA VAL A 762 -22.05 6.99 -5.12
C VAL A 762 -22.24 8.17 -4.18
N GLU A 763 -21.53 8.16 -3.07
CA GLU A 763 -21.45 9.30 -2.16
C GLU A 763 -20.66 10.43 -2.82
N LEU A 764 -21.31 11.54 -3.13
CA LEU A 764 -20.66 12.74 -3.62
C LEU A 764 -20.52 13.77 -2.50
N PRO A 765 -19.34 14.35 -2.29
CA PRO A 765 -19.16 15.48 -1.39
C PRO A 765 -20.01 16.69 -1.80
N ALA A 766 -20.27 17.57 -0.85
CA ALA A 766 -21.04 18.79 -1.14
C ALA A 766 -20.43 19.62 -2.31
N GLY A 767 -21.29 20.17 -3.15
CA GLY A 767 -20.92 20.95 -4.32
C GLY A 767 -21.54 20.44 -5.61
N LEU A 768 -21.19 21.08 -6.71
CA LEU A 768 -21.60 20.69 -8.07
C LEU A 768 -20.54 19.77 -8.68
N TRP A 769 -21.00 18.67 -9.24
CA TRP A 769 -20.21 17.65 -9.94
C TRP A 769 -20.73 17.41 -11.34
N TYR A 770 -19.87 16.94 -12.21
CA TYR A 770 -20.21 16.56 -13.56
C TYR A 770 -19.85 15.11 -13.81
N HIS A 771 -20.80 14.34 -14.30
CA HIS A 771 -20.51 13.00 -14.78
C HIS A 771 -19.54 13.11 -15.97
N PHE A 772 -18.33 12.59 -15.83
CA PHE A 772 -17.20 12.81 -16.76
C PHE A 772 -17.53 12.42 -18.20
N TRP A 773 -18.35 11.36 -18.39
CA TRP A 773 -18.68 10.83 -19.71
C TRP A 773 -19.80 11.60 -20.41
N SER A 774 -20.87 11.89 -19.70
CA SER A 774 -22.06 12.54 -20.26
C SER A 774 -22.05 14.07 -20.12
N GLY A 775 -21.35 14.61 -19.15
CA GLY A 775 -21.42 16.02 -18.76
C GLY A 775 -22.67 16.37 -17.95
N GLU A 776 -23.43 15.39 -17.49
CA GLU A 776 -24.58 15.58 -16.63
C GLU A 776 -24.19 16.23 -15.30
N GLN A 777 -24.95 17.23 -14.88
CA GLN A 777 -24.75 17.94 -13.61
C GLN A 777 -25.39 17.19 -12.44
N LEU A 778 -24.67 17.04 -11.37
CA LEU A 778 -25.08 16.35 -10.16
C LEU A 778 -24.74 17.19 -8.93
N TYR A 779 -25.69 17.42 -8.04
CA TYR A 779 -25.44 18.09 -6.78
C TYR A 779 -25.10 17.05 -5.69
N GLY A 780 -23.90 17.17 -5.13
CA GLY A 780 -23.42 16.34 -4.04
C GLY A 780 -23.99 16.73 -2.68
N GLY A 781 -23.33 16.32 -1.60
CA GLY A 781 -23.84 16.38 -0.23
C GLY A 781 -24.75 15.19 0.11
N LYS A 782 -24.85 14.21 -0.79
CA LYS A 782 -25.70 13.03 -0.69
C LYS A 782 -25.23 11.91 -1.61
N ALA A 783 -25.72 10.70 -1.40
CA ALA A 783 -25.62 9.62 -2.36
C ALA A 783 -26.40 9.92 -3.64
N VAL A 784 -25.81 9.63 -4.79
CA VAL A 784 -26.46 9.72 -6.10
C VAL A 784 -26.49 8.34 -6.77
N GLY A 785 -27.65 7.98 -7.32
CA GLY A 785 -27.79 6.73 -8.08
C GLY A 785 -27.28 6.89 -9.50
N VAL A 786 -26.34 6.04 -9.93
CA VAL A 786 -25.81 6.06 -11.30
C VAL A 786 -25.96 4.70 -11.97
N ASN A 787 -26.24 4.71 -13.27
CA ASN A 787 -26.26 3.50 -14.07
C ASN A 787 -24.80 3.13 -14.44
N VAL A 788 -24.49 1.84 -14.35
CA VAL A 788 -23.15 1.29 -14.61
C VAL A 788 -23.23 0.14 -15.60
N ALA A 789 -23.23 0.45 -16.89
CA ALA A 789 -23.04 -0.55 -17.92
C ALA A 789 -21.61 -1.12 -17.85
N LEU A 790 -21.36 -2.27 -18.47
CA LEU A 790 -20.02 -2.88 -18.49
C LEU A 790 -18.98 -1.95 -19.11
N GLU A 791 -19.40 -1.11 -20.06
CA GLU A 791 -18.56 -0.12 -20.75
C GLU A 791 -18.24 1.14 -19.92
N SER A 792 -18.69 1.24 -18.68
CA SER A 792 -18.54 2.46 -17.89
C SER A 792 -18.10 2.23 -16.47
N ILE A 793 -17.31 3.14 -15.95
CA ILE A 793 -16.99 3.31 -14.54
C ILE A 793 -17.45 4.73 -14.16
N PRO A 794 -18.14 4.93 -13.03
CA PRO A 794 -18.49 6.26 -12.56
C PRO A 794 -17.25 7.11 -12.26
N VAL A 795 -17.12 8.22 -12.98
CA VAL A 795 -16.12 9.26 -12.77
C VAL A 795 -16.81 10.60 -12.78
N PHE A 796 -16.48 11.44 -11.83
CA PHE A 796 -17.08 12.76 -11.66
C PHE A 796 -15.98 13.82 -11.62
N ALA A 797 -16.18 14.89 -12.41
CA ALA A 797 -15.32 16.06 -12.37
C ALA A 797 -15.94 17.12 -11.47
N ARG A 798 -15.10 17.77 -10.67
CA ARG A 798 -15.52 18.86 -9.77
C ARG A 798 -15.83 20.12 -10.60
N ALA A 799 -16.87 20.87 -10.26
CA ALA A 799 -17.09 22.20 -10.82
C ALA A 799 -15.88 23.11 -10.52
N GLY A 800 -15.53 23.96 -11.47
CA GLY A 800 -14.37 24.84 -11.44
C GLY A 800 -13.08 24.19 -11.98
N SER A 801 -13.08 22.91 -12.29
CA SER A 801 -11.91 22.25 -12.83
C SER A 801 -11.78 22.37 -14.36
N ILE A 802 -10.53 22.42 -14.83
CA ILE A 802 -10.16 22.28 -16.24
C ILE A 802 -9.25 21.07 -16.35
N ILE A 803 -9.76 19.98 -16.92
CA ILE A 803 -9.05 18.71 -17.06
C ILE A 803 -8.33 18.65 -18.40
N PRO A 804 -6.99 18.70 -18.42
CA PRO A 804 -6.23 18.61 -19.65
C PRO A 804 -6.14 17.17 -20.15
N MET A 805 -6.31 17.00 -21.44
CA MET A 805 -6.16 15.75 -22.17
C MET A 805 -5.39 15.98 -23.48
N THR A 806 -4.94 14.90 -24.12
CA THR A 806 -4.28 14.94 -25.42
C THR A 806 -4.87 13.89 -26.38
N LYS A 807 -4.32 13.78 -27.58
CA LYS A 807 -4.65 12.66 -28.47
C LYS A 807 -4.13 11.34 -27.90
N SER A 808 -4.88 10.26 -28.13
CA SER A 808 -4.41 8.94 -27.80
C SER A 808 -3.20 8.56 -28.66
N VAL A 809 -2.23 7.92 -28.03
CA VAL A 809 -1.07 7.30 -28.68
C VAL A 809 -0.93 5.86 -28.15
N ASN A 810 -0.20 5.01 -28.86
CA ASN A 810 -0.02 3.61 -28.45
C ASN A 810 1.26 3.39 -27.62
N THR A 811 2.10 4.41 -27.50
CA THR A 811 3.26 4.44 -26.59
C THR A 811 3.54 5.88 -26.19
N THR A 812 4.04 6.09 -24.99
CA THR A 812 4.41 7.43 -24.52
C THR A 812 5.59 8.05 -25.26
N ASP A 813 6.37 7.28 -26.01
CA ASP A 813 7.42 7.81 -26.91
C ASP A 813 6.82 8.68 -28.04
N HIS A 814 5.56 8.44 -28.40
CA HIS A 814 4.84 9.25 -29.39
C HIS A 814 3.99 10.37 -28.75
N TYR A 815 4.03 10.48 -27.42
CA TYR A 815 3.31 11.51 -26.69
C TYR A 815 3.83 12.90 -27.06
N ASN A 816 2.90 13.82 -27.30
CA ASN A 816 3.18 15.25 -27.37
C ASN A 816 1.94 16.06 -26.98
N SER A 817 2.17 17.28 -26.52
CA SER A 817 1.11 18.23 -26.14
C SER A 817 0.80 19.27 -27.21
N ARG A 818 1.11 19.00 -28.50
CA ARG A 818 0.78 19.91 -29.62
C ARG A 818 -0.71 20.17 -29.73
N MET A 819 -1.52 19.21 -29.35
CA MET A 819 -2.96 19.37 -29.27
C MET A 819 -3.42 19.04 -27.84
N LEU A 820 -3.95 20.04 -27.14
CA LEU A 820 -4.53 19.94 -25.82
C LEU A 820 -6.05 20.04 -25.93
N PHE A 821 -6.74 19.09 -25.27
CA PHE A 821 -8.18 19.14 -25.08
C PHE A 821 -8.42 19.54 -23.62
N LEU A 822 -9.15 20.63 -23.39
CA LEU A 822 -9.42 21.15 -22.06
C LEU A 822 -10.91 20.95 -21.74
N LYS A 823 -11.24 19.93 -20.93
CA LYS A 823 -12.60 19.79 -20.42
C LYS A 823 -12.81 20.77 -19.26
N THR A 824 -13.61 21.79 -19.48
CA THR A 824 -13.86 22.90 -18.55
C THR A 824 -15.23 22.75 -17.93
N TYR A 825 -15.27 22.57 -16.61
CA TYR A 825 -16.51 22.33 -15.85
C TYR A 825 -16.89 23.57 -15.05
N LEU A 826 -17.95 24.25 -15.48
CA LEU A 826 -18.38 25.51 -14.90
C LEU A 826 -19.09 25.32 -13.56
N HIS A 827 -19.13 26.36 -12.75
CA HIS A 827 -20.00 26.42 -11.57
C HIS A 827 -21.47 26.66 -11.98
N ASP A 828 -22.39 26.44 -11.04
CA ASP A 828 -23.81 26.83 -11.23
C ASP A 828 -24.00 28.35 -11.12
N ARG A 829 -23.05 29.02 -10.45
CA ARG A 829 -22.96 30.48 -10.28
C ARG A 829 -21.52 30.94 -10.53
N ALA A 830 -21.21 32.13 -10.06
CA ALA A 830 -19.82 32.63 -10.12
C ALA A 830 -18.84 31.73 -9.36
N GLY A 831 -17.66 31.52 -9.91
CA GLY A 831 -16.64 30.70 -9.29
C GLY A 831 -15.27 30.81 -9.98
N LYS A 832 -14.27 30.21 -9.35
CA LYS A 832 -12.91 30.12 -9.90
C LYS A 832 -12.78 28.93 -10.84
N LEU A 833 -12.06 29.11 -11.92
CA LEU A 833 -11.71 28.07 -12.88
C LEU A 833 -10.21 27.83 -12.83
N LYS A 834 -9.78 26.57 -12.80
CA LYS A 834 -8.37 26.23 -12.71
C LYS A 834 -8.03 24.92 -13.41
N GLY A 835 -6.93 24.92 -14.16
CA GLY A 835 -6.26 23.75 -14.72
C GLY A 835 -4.78 24.03 -14.92
N GLU A 836 -3.99 22.97 -15.02
CA GLU A 836 -2.55 23.09 -15.25
C GLU A 836 -1.99 21.86 -15.97
N VAL A 837 -0.89 22.05 -16.68
CA VAL A 837 -0.14 20.99 -17.38
C VAL A 837 1.35 21.21 -17.13
N PHE A 838 1.98 20.24 -16.50
CA PHE A 838 3.43 20.17 -16.41
C PHE A 838 3.99 19.30 -17.53
N GLU A 839 5.00 19.80 -18.22
CA GLU A 839 5.68 19.12 -19.32
C GLU A 839 7.20 19.23 -19.19
N ASP A 840 7.89 18.15 -19.52
CA ASP A 840 9.34 18.08 -19.73
C ASP A 840 9.65 17.01 -20.78
N ASP A 841 10.90 16.59 -20.93
CA ASP A 841 11.30 15.56 -21.91
C ASP A 841 10.85 14.13 -21.53
N GLY A 842 10.32 13.94 -20.31
CA GLY A 842 9.79 12.67 -19.82
C GLY A 842 10.83 11.66 -19.34
N GLN A 843 12.12 11.96 -19.35
CA GLN A 843 13.18 10.99 -19.02
C GLN A 843 14.38 11.57 -18.27
N THR A 844 14.68 12.85 -18.42
CA THR A 844 15.82 13.49 -17.77
C THR A 844 15.55 13.76 -16.30
N TYR A 845 16.46 13.34 -15.44
CA TYR A 845 16.41 13.59 -14.01
C TYR A 845 16.65 15.06 -13.68
N GLY A 846 15.88 15.61 -12.76
CA GLY A 846 16.12 16.95 -12.22
C GLY A 846 15.60 18.11 -13.07
N THR A 847 14.79 17.88 -14.10
CA THR A 847 14.25 18.92 -14.99
C THR A 847 13.51 20.03 -14.25
N TYR A 848 12.68 19.69 -13.27
CA TYR A 848 11.94 20.70 -12.52
C TYR A 848 12.80 21.47 -11.50
N GLN A 849 13.98 20.95 -11.12
CA GLN A 849 14.96 21.68 -10.30
C GLN A 849 15.81 22.63 -11.16
N SER A 850 16.20 22.19 -12.38
CA SER A 850 17.02 22.99 -13.30
C SER A 850 16.23 24.04 -14.07
N GLY A 851 14.90 23.95 -14.09
CA GLY A 851 14.04 24.83 -14.89
C GLY A 851 13.77 24.31 -16.30
N ASP A 852 14.29 23.11 -16.68
CA ASP A 852 14.14 22.49 -18.00
C ASP A 852 12.76 21.84 -18.16
N TYR A 853 11.73 22.63 -18.01
CA TYR A 853 10.33 22.22 -18.08
C TYR A 853 9.45 23.36 -18.59
N GLU A 854 8.21 23.05 -18.82
CA GLU A 854 7.12 23.99 -19.06
C GLU A 854 5.95 23.69 -18.13
N LEU A 855 5.45 24.73 -17.47
CA LEU A 855 4.20 24.67 -16.70
C LEU A 855 3.19 25.61 -17.34
N LEU A 856 2.15 25.02 -17.92
CA LEU A 856 1.02 25.74 -18.50
C LEU A 856 -0.06 25.87 -17.42
N THR A 857 -0.60 27.06 -17.22
CA THR A 857 -1.71 27.27 -16.29
C THR A 857 -2.89 27.91 -17.01
N PHE A 858 -4.09 27.50 -16.62
CA PHE A 858 -5.38 27.99 -17.11
C PHE A 858 -6.17 28.41 -15.89
N GLU A 859 -6.10 29.67 -15.52
CA GLU A 859 -6.73 30.17 -14.30
C GLU A 859 -7.64 31.35 -14.59
N GLY A 860 -8.76 31.43 -13.90
CA GLY A 860 -9.67 32.53 -14.08
C GLY A 860 -10.95 32.40 -13.26
N LYS A 861 -11.99 33.02 -13.77
CA LYS A 861 -13.29 33.09 -13.10
C LYS A 861 -14.45 33.00 -14.09
N GLN A 862 -15.54 32.51 -13.56
CA GLN A 862 -16.87 32.56 -14.19
C GLN A 862 -17.72 33.56 -13.41
N ASP A 863 -18.53 34.35 -14.14
CA ASP A 863 -19.56 35.21 -13.56
C ASP A 863 -20.89 34.45 -13.33
N ALA A 864 -21.86 35.13 -12.73
CA ALA A 864 -23.15 34.53 -12.42
C ALA A 864 -24.01 34.23 -13.65
N GLU A 865 -23.78 34.90 -14.78
CA GLU A 865 -24.47 34.70 -16.06
C GLU A 865 -23.82 33.61 -16.91
N GLY A 866 -22.69 33.03 -16.42
CA GLY A 866 -21.95 31.95 -17.08
C GLY A 866 -20.94 32.47 -18.11
N GLY A 867 -20.66 33.77 -18.15
CA GLY A 867 -19.50 34.31 -18.83
C GLY A 867 -18.21 33.88 -18.14
N MET A 868 -17.17 33.63 -18.90
CA MET A 868 -15.89 33.21 -18.31
C MET A 868 -14.74 34.09 -18.83
N GLU A 869 -13.77 34.27 -17.93
CA GLU A 869 -12.49 34.90 -18.20
C GLU A 869 -11.38 33.97 -17.71
N LEU A 870 -10.51 33.55 -18.62
CA LEU A 870 -9.37 32.70 -18.34
C LEU A 870 -8.06 33.36 -18.76
N LEU A 871 -7.06 33.30 -17.95
CA LEU A 871 -5.68 33.65 -18.25
C LEU A 871 -4.91 32.34 -18.53
N PHE A 872 -4.30 32.25 -19.70
CA PHE A 872 -3.37 31.19 -20.05
C PHE A 872 -1.97 31.74 -19.85
N THR A 873 -1.18 31.09 -19.04
CA THR A 873 0.21 31.49 -18.79
C THR A 873 1.17 30.32 -18.93
N ARG A 874 2.42 30.62 -19.18
CA ARG A 874 3.51 29.65 -19.28
C ARG A 874 4.66 30.07 -18.39
N SER A 875 5.25 29.10 -17.67
CA SER A 875 6.48 29.28 -16.90
C SER A 875 7.44 28.11 -17.12
N GLY A 876 8.70 28.27 -16.72
CA GLY A 876 9.80 27.34 -17.01
C GLY A 876 10.64 27.79 -18.21
N ASN A 877 11.82 27.18 -18.36
CA ASN A 877 12.77 27.53 -19.44
C ASN A 877 12.50 26.79 -20.76
N GLY A 878 11.50 25.88 -20.76
CA GLY A 878 11.25 24.94 -21.84
C GLY A 878 12.13 23.69 -21.77
N PHE A 879 11.95 22.78 -22.71
CA PHE A 879 12.66 21.50 -22.80
C PHE A 879 12.84 21.05 -24.25
N ALA A 880 13.74 20.10 -24.48
CA ALA A 880 13.98 19.56 -25.83
C ALA A 880 12.74 18.85 -26.38
N GLY A 881 12.26 19.28 -27.57
CA GLY A 881 11.03 18.75 -28.20
C GLY A 881 9.73 19.42 -27.75
N MET A 882 9.80 20.46 -26.93
CA MET A 882 8.65 21.29 -26.57
C MET A 882 7.94 21.84 -27.83
N PRO A 883 6.60 21.77 -27.94
CA PRO A 883 5.86 22.38 -29.01
C PRO A 883 5.99 23.91 -29.01
N GLU A 884 6.37 24.49 -30.15
CA GLU A 884 6.39 25.95 -30.31
C GLU A 884 4.97 26.54 -30.31
N ILE A 885 4.04 25.83 -30.92
CA ILE A 885 2.64 26.22 -31.03
C ILE A 885 1.75 25.03 -30.66
N ARG A 886 0.69 25.30 -29.91
CA ARG A 886 -0.35 24.33 -29.54
C ARG A 886 -1.69 24.71 -30.13
N VAL A 887 -2.44 23.73 -30.57
CA VAL A 887 -3.88 23.87 -30.79
C VAL A 887 -4.57 23.49 -29.47
N VAL A 888 -5.30 24.40 -28.89
CA VAL A 888 -6.10 24.17 -27.68
C VAL A 888 -7.56 24.08 -28.12
N ASP A 889 -8.20 22.94 -27.79
CA ASP A 889 -9.62 22.69 -28.00
C ASP A 889 -10.33 22.58 -26.65
N MET A 890 -11.10 23.59 -26.27
CA MET A 890 -11.83 23.63 -25.01
C MET A 890 -13.24 23.11 -25.21
N GLU A 891 -13.64 22.13 -24.40
CA GLU A 891 -15.02 21.65 -24.27
C GLU A 891 -15.60 22.18 -22.95
N ILE A 892 -16.66 22.99 -23.03
CA ILE A 892 -17.22 23.71 -21.87
C ILE A 892 -18.54 23.06 -21.45
N PHE A 893 -18.57 22.59 -20.20
CA PHE A 893 -19.74 21.96 -19.59
C PHE A 893 -20.43 22.90 -18.60
N GLY A 894 -21.76 22.83 -18.55
CA GLY A 894 -22.59 23.56 -17.56
C GLY A 894 -23.22 24.84 -18.06
N LYS A 895 -22.84 25.31 -19.25
CA LYS A 895 -23.50 26.49 -19.86
C LYS A 895 -24.69 26.05 -20.72
N ALA A 896 -25.88 26.50 -20.32
CA ALA A 896 -27.15 26.13 -20.99
C ALA A 896 -27.37 26.86 -22.33
N ARG A 897 -26.62 27.91 -22.65
CA ARG A 897 -26.79 28.72 -23.86
C ARG A 897 -25.52 28.67 -24.73
N ALA A 898 -25.72 28.71 -26.06
CA ALA A 898 -24.64 28.86 -26.98
C ALA A 898 -23.82 30.14 -26.71
N LEU A 899 -22.51 30.06 -26.90
CA LEU A 899 -21.63 31.22 -26.85
C LEU A 899 -22.03 32.22 -27.93
N LYS A 900 -22.09 33.50 -27.57
CA LYS A 900 -22.38 34.58 -28.50
C LYS A 900 -21.11 35.27 -28.97
N LYS A 901 -20.11 35.32 -28.10
CA LYS A 901 -18.89 36.06 -28.32
C LYS A 901 -17.73 35.41 -27.59
N VAL A 902 -16.63 35.23 -28.29
CA VAL A 902 -15.37 34.76 -27.75
C VAL A 902 -14.22 35.65 -28.19
N ARG A 903 -13.36 36.07 -27.29
CA ARG A 903 -12.18 36.87 -27.57
C ARG A 903 -10.91 36.28 -26.99
N ILE A 904 -9.82 36.44 -27.71
CA ILE A 904 -8.47 36.22 -27.23
C ILE A 904 -7.80 37.60 -27.24
N ASN A 905 -7.49 38.10 -26.03
CA ASN A 905 -7.09 39.50 -25.85
C ASN A 905 -8.14 40.43 -26.51
N ASP A 906 -7.74 41.23 -27.47
CA ASP A 906 -8.62 42.12 -28.20
C ASP A 906 -9.21 41.52 -29.48
N MET A 907 -8.78 40.32 -29.90
CA MET A 907 -9.20 39.65 -31.12
C MET A 907 -10.47 38.82 -30.91
N GLU A 908 -11.50 39.07 -31.69
CA GLU A 908 -12.74 38.31 -31.65
C GLU A 908 -12.64 37.06 -32.55
N LEU A 909 -12.93 35.88 -31.97
CA LEU A 909 -13.01 34.65 -32.74
C LEU A 909 -14.35 34.55 -33.50
N GLN A 910 -14.33 33.84 -34.62
CA GLN A 910 -15.50 33.62 -35.44
C GLN A 910 -16.30 32.39 -34.97
N PRO A 911 -17.63 32.44 -35.06
CA PRO A 911 -18.44 31.25 -34.89
C PRO A 911 -18.23 30.29 -36.06
N LEU A 912 -18.06 28.99 -35.78
CA LEU A 912 -17.78 27.97 -36.79
C LEU A 912 -19.04 27.16 -37.13
N ASN A 913 -19.23 26.89 -38.44
CA ASN A 913 -20.17 25.87 -38.90
C ASN A 913 -19.55 24.46 -38.86
N ALA A 914 -20.34 23.43 -39.19
CA ALA A 914 -19.88 22.04 -39.14
C ALA A 914 -18.69 21.76 -40.07
N ASP A 915 -18.65 22.34 -41.26
CA ASP A 915 -17.55 22.15 -42.22
C ASP A 915 -16.27 22.79 -41.71
N ALA A 916 -16.31 24.02 -41.21
CA ALA A 916 -15.17 24.69 -40.57
C ALA A 916 -14.62 23.92 -39.34
N VAL A 917 -15.51 23.38 -38.51
CA VAL A 917 -15.09 22.50 -37.37
C VAL A 917 -14.39 21.25 -37.88
N GLN A 918 -14.89 20.63 -38.95
CA GLN A 918 -14.32 19.41 -39.53
C GLN A 918 -12.96 19.67 -40.20
N ASN A 919 -12.79 20.85 -40.80
CA ASN A 919 -11.54 21.31 -41.39
C ASN A 919 -10.48 21.69 -40.34
N GLY A 920 -10.86 21.78 -39.04
CA GLY A 920 -9.95 22.14 -37.96
C GLY A 920 -9.75 23.66 -37.81
N ASP A 921 -10.66 24.48 -38.30
CA ASP A 921 -10.59 25.93 -38.22
C ASP A 921 -10.63 26.43 -36.78
N LEU A 922 -10.05 27.61 -36.54
CA LEU A 922 -10.02 28.28 -35.24
C LEU A 922 -11.31 29.09 -35.04
N GLY A 923 -11.89 29.02 -33.84
CA GLY A 923 -13.14 29.70 -33.54
C GLY A 923 -13.92 29.05 -32.42
N PHE A 924 -15.23 29.27 -32.39
CA PHE A 924 -16.09 28.64 -31.36
C PHE A 924 -17.38 28.09 -32.00
N TRP A 925 -17.95 27.08 -31.38
CA TRP A 925 -19.20 26.44 -31.83
C TRP A 925 -19.95 25.76 -30.70
N THR A 926 -21.18 25.37 -30.96
CA THR A 926 -21.95 24.49 -30.08
C THR A 926 -22.19 23.17 -30.80
N ASP A 927 -21.88 22.04 -30.15
CA ASP A 927 -22.05 20.72 -30.76
C ASP A 927 -23.54 20.27 -30.75
N SER A 928 -23.81 19.10 -31.34
CA SER A 928 -25.16 18.50 -31.40
C SER A 928 -25.75 18.11 -30.04
N LYS A 929 -24.91 18.05 -29.01
CA LYS A 929 -25.32 17.80 -27.62
C LYS A 929 -25.49 19.07 -26.80
N GLY A 930 -25.38 20.25 -27.45
CA GLY A 930 -25.50 21.55 -26.81
C GLY A 930 -24.27 21.99 -25.98
N ARG A 931 -23.11 21.36 -26.18
CA ARG A 931 -21.87 21.74 -25.50
C ARG A 931 -21.13 22.81 -26.32
N ASN A 932 -20.60 23.79 -25.63
CA ASN A 932 -19.82 24.84 -26.21
C ASN A 932 -18.36 24.44 -26.36
N HIS A 933 -17.74 24.85 -27.47
CA HIS A 933 -16.35 24.62 -27.79
C HIS A 933 -15.64 25.90 -28.21
N VAL A 934 -14.36 25.99 -27.86
CA VAL A 934 -13.48 27.06 -28.32
C VAL A 934 -12.17 26.40 -28.78
N ARG A 935 -11.80 26.65 -30.05
CA ARG A 935 -10.52 26.20 -30.62
C ARG A 935 -9.65 27.37 -30.95
N LEU A 936 -8.43 27.36 -30.39
CA LEU A 936 -7.46 28.44 -30.59
C LEU A 936 -6.04 27.89 -30.81
N MET A 937 -5.16 28.71 -31.36
CA MET A 937 -3.71 28.48 -31.36
C MET A 937 -3.08 29.26 -30.21
N TRP A 938 -2.08 28.64 -29.58
CA TRP A 938 -1.33 29.24 -28.47
C TRP A 938 0.18 28.97 -28.65
N ALA A 939 0.97 30.04 -28.73
CA ALA A 939 2.43 29.96 -28.84
C ALA A 939 3.16 30.15 -27.51
N GLY A 940 2.41 30.17 -26.41
CA GLY A 940 2.95 30.19 -25.04
C GLY A 940 3.09 31.61 -24.45
N GLU A 941 2.69 32.65 -25.15
CA GLU A 941 2.52 33.99 -24.62
C GLU A 941 1.31 34.03 -23.67
N ASP A 942 1.31 34.98 -22.73
CA ASP A 942 0.16 35.19 -21.86
C ASP A 942 -1.03 35.71 -22.69
N ILE A 943 -2.13 34.96 -22.65
CA ILE A 943 -3.37 35.34 -23.34
C ILE A 943 -4.54 35.33 -22.39
N LYS A 944 -5.45 36.26 -22.63
CA LYS A 944 -6.72 36.36 -21.90
C LYS A 944 -7.84 35.90 -22.84
N LEU A 945 -8.50 34.79 -22.48
CA LEU A 945 -9.69 34.29 -23.13
C LEU A 945 -10.93 34.81 -22.39
N THR A 946 -11.86 35.44 -23.13
CA THR A 946 -13.18 35.77 -22.61
C THR A 946 -14.24 35.09 -23.49
N ALA A 947 -15.29 34.50 -22.89
CA ALA A 947 -16.39 33.84 -23.56
C ALA A 947 -17.72 34.19 -22.88
N GLU A 948 -18.66 34.72 -23.66
CA GLU A 948 -19.98 35.24 -23.24
C GLU A 948 -21.15 34.48 -23.87
#